data_4e66defc17d6d94adfe05d6f0584f527
#
_entry.id   4e66defc17d6d94adfe05d6f0584f527
#
_cell.length_a   1.000
_cell.length_b   1.000
_cell.length_c   1.000
_cell.angle_alpha   90.00
_cell.angle_beta   90.00
_cell.angle_gamma   90.00
#
_symmetry.space_group_name_H-M   'P 1'
#
loop_
_entity.id
_entity.type
_entity.pdbx_description
1 polymer ?
#
loop_
_entity_poly.entity_id
_entity_poly.type
_entity_poly.pdbx_seq_one_letter_code
_entity_poly.pdbx_strand_id
1 'polypeptide(L)'
;MTNSVRFPALAIATLVVIATGLSEIHSTPAPHAVQHTASPLANAAFFTGESMRQGSPQLPITFEENRGQTSKDVRYLAQGPHYAFFLTQNEIRLSLTKSSGKGVVLGLRFLGANPLPTVTGAERAPGNVNYLHGNDPADWHTDVPTYAQVVYHDLWPGVDLSLREKNGALTYEFRVRPGARIEDIRLAYRGANGIALDRTGGLQIETAVGTMQDSAPESYQEIGGVRVPVDSNYLLLGSNMPEAYGFQVGANYRADQDLIIDPGVQFSTFLGGSSDETPAGIAVDAAGNSYVVGTTQSPDYPTTVGAFSRAGAVSGVTDVFVAKINPTGTALVYSTFLGGSDFDTGRAIAIDSAGNAYVAGSTKSNNFPTTRNSFDPTFNIPGNCPRCGIDNTDAFVTKLNPTGSRLVYSTFLGGALDSDDVFAIAVDQAHNAYVTGETGSPDFPVTPGAFRTTKVGAFDAFVTKLNAAGSALVYSTFIGGTAVDFGVRIALDSSKNAYVVGNTSSLDFPVTGGAFSASPRGAFDIFVLKLNATGSSLIYSTCLGGTNMDLAGGLAVDPAGNAYVSGGAGSSDFPTTPGAFQTAAPSGGGFVLKLNPAGSALVYSTYFGDSGTGASSLAITPAGNVWIAGATMSQALPTTADAFQRFIHPGTTEAFLTELNATGSALVYSTYLGGSNTDYATDLTLDVTGNVFLTGVTQSSDFPVTPNVFDSVFKGTPPGFQSDAFITKFALNGNPPPPPPPPTLASLTPAAGVVAGGSSVQVTATLTTGAQGSGAVVSLASSNPAVLSIPATVMVPTGAQSGTFTANSTAVTADTPVTITGSFNNSSRQGSVTVQAPPPPAILSSVGMFPGTVTGGSPSTAIVGISNPAPAGGFTAALSSSDPAATVPPTITVPAGSNSGSVTVSTSVVTAQVILKIVATAGGITQFGVLTINPELPPVMTASLTVTATGRSGQKITSNPAGINVTVGSSAQASFNVGTAITLSVVTGRSAIWSGACSSGNSKTQSCTLVLNGAASVTADVQ
;
A
#
# COMPACT_ATOMS: atom_id res chain seq x y z
N MET A 1 -13.54 37.20 31.34
CA MET A 1 -12.42 36.76 30.53
C MET A 1 -12.55 35.24 30.36
N THR A 2 -13.34 34.82 29.41
CA THR A 2 -13.57 33.42 29.07
C THR A 2 -13.19 33.30 27.61
N ASN A 3 -12.06 32.66 27.34
CA ASN A 3 -11.65 32.32 25.99
C ASN A 3 -12.55 31.19 25.46
N SER A 4 -13.47 31.54 24.61
CA SER A 4 -14.22 30.57 23.82
C SER A 4 -13.33 30.11 22.66
N VAL A 5 -12.87 28.86 22.71
CA VAL A 5 -12.21 28.18 21.58
C VAL A 5 -13.33 27.81 20.59
N ARG A 6 -13.42 28.51 19.47
CA ARG A 6 -14.28 28.15 18.34
C ARG A 6 -13.50 27.12 17.49
N PHE A 7 -14.09 25.97 17.27
CA PHE A 7 -13.65 25.04 16.23
C PHE A 7 -14.39 25.37 14.94
N PRO A 8 -13.68 25.52 13.82
CA PRO A 8 -14.35 25.62 12.52
C PRO A 8 -14.95 24.27 12.14
N ALA A 9 -16.01 24.30 11.36
CA ALA A 9 -16.62 23.13 10.75
C ALA A 9 -15.56 22.27 10.06
N LEU A 10 -15.64 20.96 10.27
CA LEU A 10 -14.64 19.96 9.91
C LEU A 10 -14.45 19.89 8.39
N ALA A 11 -13.55 20.71 7.86
CA ALA A 11 -12.77 20.28 6.73
C ALA A 11 -11.76 19.28 7.29
N ILE A 12 -11.62 18.11 6.67
CA ILE A 12 -10.64 17.09 7.05
C ILE A 12 -9.27 17.77 7.08
N ALA A 13 -8.74 17.98 8.29
CA ALA A 13 -7.48 18.69 8.48
C ALA A 13 -6.32 17.77 8.07
N THR A 14 -5.72 18.05 6.93
CA THR A 14 -4.41 17.54 6.55
C THR A 14 -3.37 18.26 7.42
N LEU A 15 -2.68 17.53 8.28
CA LEU A 15 -1.56 18.04 9.06
C LEU A 15 -0.34 18.19 8.13
N VAL A 16 -0.06 19.41 7.69
CA VAL A 16 1.15 19.73 6.91
C VAL A 16 2.26 20.11 7.88
N VAL A 17 3.32 19.32 7.91
CA VAL A 17 4.60 19.72 8.54
C VAL A 17 5.40 20.51 7.52
N ILE A 18 5.56 21.82 7.78
CA ILE A 18 6.40 22.72 6.96
C ILE A 18 7.84 22.58 7.42
N ALA A 19 8.72 22.19 6.52
CA ALA A 19 10.17 22.39 6.64
C ALA A 19 10.60 23.49 5.65
N THR A 20 11.02 24.62 6.19
CA THR A 20 11.55 25.76 5.46
C THR A 20 13.01 25.55 5.09
N GLY A 21 13.39 25.88 3.86
CA GLY A 21 14.78 26.00 3.41
C GLY A 21 14.88 26.89 2.18
N LEU A 22 15.53 28.03 2.34
CA LEU A 22 15.67 29.17 1.44
C LEU A 22 16.69 28.98 0.31
N SER A 23 16.34 29.55 -0.83
CA SER A 23 17.10 30.38 -1.81
C SER A 23 18.35 29.80 -2.51
N GLU A 24 18.56 30.03 -3.78
CA GLU A 24 18.94 31.27 -4.47
C GLU A 24 18.84 31.15 -6.00
N ILE A 25 18.62 32.30 -6.59
CA ILE A 25 18.46 32.57 -8.03
C ILE A 25 19.83 32.67 -8.71
N HIS A 26 20.03 32.12 -9.93
CA HIS A 26 20.83 32.83 -10.96
C HIS A 26 20.44 32.45 -12.40
N SER A 27 20.50 33.45 -13.22
CA SER A 27 20.06 33.70 -14.58
C SER A 27 20.65 32.84 -15.71
N THR A 28 19.86 32.74 -16.75
CA THR A 28 20.10 32.26 -18.14
C THR A 28 21.34 32.81 -18.85
N PRO A 29 21.87 32.16 -19.93
CA PRO A 29 21.27 32.32 -21.27
C PRO A 29 21.27 31.05 -22.18
N ALA A 30 20.37 31.04 -23.14
CA ALA A 30 20.32 30.16 -24.33
C ALA A 30 21.10 30.82 -25.51
N PRO A 31 21.20 30.24 -26.72
CA PRO A 31 21.16 28.83 -27.16
C PRO A 31 22.31 28.47 -28.10
N HIS A 32 22.61 27.19 -28.31
CA HIS A 32 23.29 26.70 -29.51
C HIS A 32 22.75 25.36 -29.96
N ALA A 33 22.31 25.35 -31.23
CA ALA A 33 21.94 24.16 -31.98
C ALA A 33 23.19 23.26 -32.19
N VAL A 34 23.04 21.95 -31.91
CA VAL A 34 24.01 20.94 -32.33
C VAL A 34 23.29 19.93 -33.22
N GLN A 35 23.75 19.86 -34.47
CA GLN A 35 23.40 18.80 -35.40
C GLN A 35 23.89 17.47 -34.91
N HIS A 36 23.02 16.46 -34.88
CA HIS A 36 23.41 15.08 -34.70
C HIS A 36 23.37 14.31 -36.01
N THR A 37 24.53 13.89 -36.44
CA THR A 37 24.74 12.93 -37.52
C THR A 37 24.28 11.55 -37.07
N ALA A 38 23.53 10.87 -37.91
CA ALA A 38 23.05 9.52 -37.72
C ALA A 38 24.19 8.50 -37.82
N SER A 39 24.27 7.62 -36.85
CA SER A 39 24.94 6.31 -36.95
C SER A 39 23.98 5.21 -36.47
N PRO A 40 24.01 4.04 -37.09
CA PRO A 40 22.95 3.06 -36.95
C PRO A 40 23.14 2.18 -35.70
N LEU A 41 22.00 1.80 -35.13
CA LEU A 41 21.90 0.68 -34.18
C LEU A 41 22.63 0.80 -32.87
N ALA A 42 21.96 1.38 -31.89
CA ALA A 42 22.01 0.81 -30.56
C ALA A 42 20.91 1.41 -29.66
N ASN A 43 20.03 0.55 -29.18
CA ASN A 43 19.57 0.47 -27.80
C ASN A 43 18.68 1.63 -27.32
N ALA A 44 17.62 1.38 -27.28
CA ALA A 44 16.37 1.16 -26.71
C ALA A 44 16.26 1.11 -25.21
N ALA A 45 15.21 1.59 -24.71
CA ALA A 45 15.14 1.82 -23.35
C ALA A 45 13.79 2.08 -22.68
N PHE A 46 13.53 2.13 -21.45
CA PHE A 46 12.41 1.78 -20.65
C PHE A 46 11.85 2.62 -19.58
N PHE A 47 10.58 2.36 -19.19
CA PHE A 47 9.87 3.03 -18.12
C PHE A 47 9.21 2.15 -17.10
N THR A 48 9.30 2.59 -15.84
CA THR A 48 8.30 2.51 -14.79
C THR A 48 7.68 3.90 -14.62
N GLY A 49 6.39 3.99 -14.33
CA GLY A 49 5.55 5.18 -14.40
C GLY A 49 5.90 6.42 -13.56
N GLU A 50 7.11 6.56 -13.03
CA GLU A 50 7.43 7.65 -12.09
C GLU A 50 8.17 8.86 -12.65
N SER A 51 8.53 8.93 -13.92
CA SER A 51 9.41 10.01 -14.41
C SER A 51 8.95 10.74 -15.65
N MET A 52 7.65 10.77 -15.94
CA MET A 52 7.11 11.62 -16.99
C MET A 52 6.37 12.82 -16.42
N ARG A 53 7.08 13.74 -15.77
CA ARG A 53 6.50 15.03 -15.40
C ARG A 53 7.46 16.15 -15.67
N GLN A 54 7.30 16.79 -16.82
CA GLN A 54 7.39 18.25 -17.01
C GLN A 54 7.00 18.63 -18.44
N GLY A 55 5.80 19.21 -18.58
CA GLY A 55 5.51 20.30 -19.51
C GLY A 55 5.57 20.03 -21.00
N SER A 56 4.80 19.04 -21.53
CA SER A 56 4.30 19.09 -22.92
C SER A 56 3.01 18.28 -22.98
N PRO A 57 1.98 18.66 -23.74
CA PRO A 57 0.82 17.81 -23.93
C PRO A 57 1.29 16.47 -24.49
N GLN A 58 1.08 15.38 -23.74
CA GLN A 58 1.37 14.06 -24.25
C GLN A 58 0.38 13.75 -25.37
N LEU A 59 0.91 13.68 -26.59
CA LEU A 59 0.14 13.14 -27.70
C LEU A 59 -0.13 11.67 -27.41
N PRO A 60 -1.36 11.17 -27.64
CA PRO A 60 -1.69 9.75 -27.47
C PRO A 60 -0.75 8.88 -28.30
N ILE A 61 -0.47 7.66 -27.84
CA ILE A 61 0.30 6.68 -28.61
C ILE A 61 -0.45 6.42 -29.90
N THR A 62 0.11 6.85 -31.03
CA THR A 62 -0.43 6.56 -32.36
C THR A 62 0.54 5.64 -33.11
N PHE A 63 -0.02 4.72 -33.89
CA PHE A 63 0.75 3.81 -34.69
C PHE A 63 0.94 4.35 -36.10
N GLU A 64 2.17 4.43 -36.53
CA GLU A 64 2.57 4.90 -37.83
C GLU A 64 2.79 3.71 -38.76
N GLU A 65 2.25 3.73 -39.96
CA GLU A 65 2.52 2.73 -40.98
C GLU A 65 3.98 2.82 -41.44
N ASN A 66 4.70 1.71 -41.54
CA ASN A 66 6.05 1.69 -42.10
C ASN A 66 6.02 1.82 -43.61
N ARG A 67 6.44 2.96 -44.15
CA ARG A 67 6.58 3.23 -45.57
C ARG A 67 8.05 3.35 -46.00
N GLY A 68 8.96 2.84 -45.21
CA GLY A 68 10.40 2.86 -45.47
C GLY A 68 11.22 3.61 -44.43
N GLN A 69 10.57 4.32 -43.49
CA GLN A 69 11.23 5.10 -42.43
C GLN A 69 11.92 4.22 -41.36
N THR A 70 11.64 2.91 -41.33
CA THR A 70 12.30 1.95 -40.43
C THR A 70 12.54 0.60 -41.13
N SER A 71 13.06 -0.40 -40.40
CA SER A 71 13.36 -1.74 -40.96
C SER A 71 12.13 -2.34 -41.64
N LYS A 72 12.37 -3.01 -42.78
CA LYS A 72 11.33 -3.57 -43.65
C LYS A 72 10.49 -4.71 -43.00
N ASP A 73 10.96 -5.30 -41.90
CA ASP A 73 10.22 -6.31 -41.13
C ASP A 73 9.17 -5.71 -40.22
N VAL A 74 9.28 -4.41 -39.91
CA VAL A 74 8.30 -3.64 -39.15
C VAL A 74 7.13 -3.27 -40.05
N ARG A 75 5.90 -3.46 -39.59
CA ARG A 75 4.67 -3.07 -40.26
C ARG A 75 4.14 -1.73 -39.75
N TYR A 76 4.12 -1.59 -38.42
CA TYR A 76 3.74 -0.37 -37.72
C TYR A 76 4.75 -0.07 -36.64
N LEU A 77 4.89 1.19 -36.30
CA LEU A 77 5.68 1.64 -35.17
C LEU A 77 4.94 2.71 -34.39
N ALA A 78 5.23 2.80 -33.10
CA ALA A 78 4.82 3.91 -32.26
C ALA A 78 6.01 4.32 -31.42
N GLN A 79 6.30 5.62 -31.33
CA GLN A 79 7.45 6.11 -30.61
C GLN A 79 7.14 7.39 -29.84
N GLY A 80 7.78 7.54 -28.69
CA GLY A 80 7.71 8.70 -27.84
C GLY A 80 9.04 8.96 -27.14
N PRO A 81 9.13 9.95 -26.26
CA PRO A 81 10.37 10.37 -25.65
C PRO A 81 11.14 9.25 -24.96
N HIS A 82 10.47 8.21 -24.60
CA HIS A 82 10.99 7.16 -23.73
C HIS A 82 10.55 5.74 -24.09
N TYR A 83 9.89 5.57 -25.18
CA TYR A 83 9.50 4.25 -25.71
C TYR A 83 9.57 4.23 -27.23
N ALA A 84 9.74 3.04 -27.78
CA ALA A 84 9.45 2.75 -29.17
C ALA A 84 8.90 1.32 -29.28
N PHE A 85 7.79 1.15 -29.94
CA PHE A 85 7.17 -0.12 -30.25
C PHE A 85 7.30 -0.39 -31.73
N PHE A 86 7.78 -1.56 -32.08
CA PHE A 86 7.94 -1.99 -33.47
C PHE A 86 7.12 -3.27 -33.67
N LEU A 87 6.05 -3.17 -34.41
CA LEU A 87 5.13 -4.23 -34.70
C LEU A 87 5.57 -4.97 -35.95
N THR A 88 6.05 -6.21 -35.80
CA THR A 88 6.43 -7.07 -36.93
C THR A 88 5.36 -8.15 -37.11
N GLN A 89 5.53 -9.04 -38.07
CA GLN A 89 4.57 -10.12 -38.31
C GLN A 89 4.53 -11.19 -37.22
N ASN A 90 5.63 -11.38 -36.47
CA ASN A 90 5.81 -12.51 -35.55
C ASN A 90 6.18 -12.09 -34.11
N GLU A 91 6.41 -10.82 -33.88
CA GLU A 91 6.69 -10.29 -32.54
C GLU A 91 6.39 -8.80 -32.46
N ILE A 92 6.12 -8.31 -31.25
CA ILE A 92 6.12 -6.89 -30.91
C ILE A 92 7.44 -6.62 -30.20
N ARG A 93 8.29 -5.75 -30.74
CA ARG A 93 9.51 -5.30 -30.09
C ARG A 93 9.24 -4.06 -29.30
N LEU A 94 9.44 -4.18 -28.02
CA LEU A 94 9.27 -3.11 -27.05
C LEU A 94 10.66 -2.60 -26.70
N SER A 95 10.83 -1.35 -26.88
CA SER A 95 12.06 -0.63 -26.65
C SER A 95 11.74 0.52 -25.70
N LEU A 96 12.28 0.52 -24.45
CA LEU A 96 11.82 1.39 -23.40
C LEU A 96 13.03 1.97 -22.58
N THR A 97 13.23 3.37 -22.22
CA THR A 97 14.38 4.02 -21.50
C THR A 97 13.99 4.70 -20.19
N LYS A 98 14.76 4.48 -19.17
CA LYS A 98 14.68 5.35 -17.98
C LYS A 98 15.32 6.71 -18.26
N SER A 99 14.90 7.76 -17.56
CA SER A 99 15.53 9.10 -17.60
C SER A 99 17.05 9.04 -17.28
N SER A 100 17.53 7.97 -16.64
CA SER A 100 18.94 7.72 -16.39
C SER A 100 19.72 7.20 -17.60
N GLY A 101 19.11 7.04 -18.77
CA GLY A 101 19.74 6.55 -20.00
C GLY A 101 19.95 5.01 -20.06
N LYS A 102 19.54 4.26 -19.02
CA LYS A 102 19.58 2.79 -19.07
C LYS A 102 18.30 2.24 -19.69
N GLY A 103 18.39 1.16 -20.45
CA GLY A 103 17.23 0.54 -21.09
C GLY A 103 17.31 -0.96 -21.31
N VAL A 104 16.22 -1.57 -21.77
CA VAL A 104 16.14 -2.97 -22.21
C VAL A 104 15.30 -3.06 -23.49
N VAL A 105 15.52 -4.05 -24.33
CA VAL A 105 14.67 -4.41 -25.46
C VAL A 105 14.01 -5.73 -25.13
N LEU A 106 12.68 -5.75 -25.16
CA LEU A 106 11.92 -6.99 -25.07
C LEU A 106 11.27 -7.30 -26.42
N GLY A 107 11.11 -8.56 -26.71
CA GLY A 107 10.31 -9.02 -27.83
C GLY A 107 9.16 -9.87 -27.32
N LEU A 108 7.92 -9.40 -27.42
CA LEU A 108 6.73 -10.21 -27.19
C LEU A 108 6.49 -11.08 -28.42
N ARG A 109 6.90 -12.34 -28.35
CA ARG A 109 6.83 -13.31 -29.44
C ARG A 109 5.50 -14.06 -29.43
N PHE A 110 4.98 -14.34 -30.62
CA PHE A 110 3.76 -15.12 -30.85
C PHE A 110 4.16 -16.57 -31.16
N LEU A 111 4.00 -17.45 -30.17
CA LEU A 111 4.44 -18.85 -30.30
C LEU A 111 3.39 -19.70 -31.04
N GLY A 112 3.80 -20.39 -32.10
CA GLY A 112 2.89 -21.20 -32.90
C GLY A 112 1.84 -20.42 -33.71
N ALA A 113 2.00 -19.09 -33.78
CA ALA A 113 1.13 -18.21 -34.51
C ALA A 113 1.31 -18.37 -36.04
N ASN A 114 0.33 -17.84 -36.79
CA ASN A 114 0.43 -17.66 -38.23
C ASN A 114 1.73 -16.90 -38.59
N PRO A 115 2.62 -17.44 -39.43
CA PRO A 115 3.88 -16.76 -39.74
C PRO A 115 3.69 -15.52 -40.62
N LEU A 116 2.53 -15.36 -41.25
CA LEU A 116 2.21 -14.24 -42.15
C LEU A 116 0.79 -13.70 -41.87
N PRO A 117 0.52 -13.20 -40.66
CA PRO A 117 -0.78 -12.63 -40.33
C PRO A 117 -0.99 -11.33 -41.14
N THR A 118 -2.24 -11.03 -41.48
CA THR A 118 -2.58 -9.73 -42.01
C THR A 118 -2.56 -8.73 -40.88
N VAL A 119 -1.73 -7.68 -40.96
CA VAL A 119 -1.65 -6.61 -39.95
C VAL A 119 -2.17 -5.31 -40.57
N THR A 120 -3.18 -4.73 -39.95
CA THR A 120 -3.85 -3.50 -40.47
C THR A 120 -3.95 -2.44 -39.40
N GLY A 121 -3.78 -1.18 -39.80
CA GLY A 121 -4.15 -0.04 -38.97
C GLY A 121 -5.67 0.15 -39.01
N ALA A 122 -6.26 0.28 -37.85
CA ALA A 122 -7.67 0.58 -37.65
C ALA A 122 -7.82 1.93 -36.92
N GLU A 123 -8.99 2.56 -37.00
CA GLU A 123 -9.26 3.84 -36.36
C GLU A 123 -8.22 4.90 -36.76
N ARG A 124 -8.33 5.40 -37.99
CA ARG A 124 -7.42 6.43 -38.53
C ARG A 124 -7.32 7.64 -37.58
N ALA A 125 -6.15 7.89 -37.03
CA ALA A 125 -5.91 9.06 -36.20
C ALA A 125 -5.82 10.37 -37.04
N PRO A 126 -6.19 11.53 -36.50
CA PRO A 126 -6.05 12.78 -37.22
C PRO A 126 -4.58 13.13 -37.39
N GLY A 127 -4.21 13.53 -38.62
CA GLY A 127 -2.85 13.93 -38.98
C GLY A 127 -2.02 12.86 -39.67
N ASN A 128 -0.87 13.29 -40.21
CA ASN A 128 0.17 12.45 -40.78
C ASN A 128 1.52 12.84 -40.21
N VAL A 129 2.46 11.89 -40.18
CA VAL A 129 3.84 12.15 -39.73
C VAL A 129 4.75 12.28 -40.96
N ASN A 130 5.73 13.15 -40.88
CA ASN A 130 6.73 13.34 -41.94
C ASN A 130 8.13 13.08 -41.39
N TYR A 131 8.87 12.23 -42.06
CA TYR A 131 10.26 11.91 -41.79
C TYR A 131 11.15 12.55 -42.82
N LEU A 132 11.83 13.64 -42.47
CA LEU A 132 12.70 14.41 -43.36
C LEU A 132 14.16 14.11 -42.96
N HIS A 133 14.76 13.07 -43.55
CA HIS A 133 16.13 12.67 -43.31
C HIS A 133 17.06 13.26 -44.36
N GLY A 134 18.08 13.99 -43.90
CA GLY A 134 19.07 14.60 -44.81
C GLY A 134 18.49 15.71 -45.68
N ASN A 135 19.27 16.07 -46.73
CA ASN A 135 18.91 17.18 -47.67
C ASN A 135 18.35 16.67 -48.99
N ASP A 136 18.27 15.37 -49.19
CA ASP A 136 17.73 14.78 -50.43
C ASP A 136 16.24 14.45 -50.20
N PRO A 137 15.32 15.09 -50.96
CA PRO A 137 13.90 14.79 -50.88
C PRO A 137 13.53 13.33 -51.24
N ALA A 138 14.40 12.59 -51.92
CA ALA A 138 14.19 11.19 -52.24
C ALA A 138 14.25 10.29 -51.02
N ASP A 139 14.93 10.73 -49.94
CA ASP A 139 15.02 10.02 -48.67
C ASP A 139 13.92 10.42 -47.64
N TRP A 140 13.01 11.29 -48.09
CA TRP A 140 11.92 11.77 -47.23
C TRP A 140 10.70 10.86 -47.31
N HIS A 141 10.17 10.51 -46.16
CA HIS A 141 8.89 9.79 -46.06
C HIS A 141 7.83 10.75 -45.54
N THR A 142 7.04 11.31 -46.44
CA THR A 142 5.98 12.27 -46.10
C THR A 142 4.62 11.59 -46.12
N ASP A 143 3.65 12.25 -45.47
CA ASP A 143 2.25 11.79 -45.42
C ASP A 143 2.07 10.37 -44.89
N VAL A 144 2.93 9.94 -43.92
CA VAL A 144 2.81 8.64 -43.23
C VAL A 144 1.56 8.67 -42.38
N PRO A 145 0.60 7.75 -42.63
CA PRO A 145 -0.65 7.72 -41.88
C PRO A 145 -0.46 7.22 -40.47
N THR A 146 -1.24 7.77 -39.56
CA THR A 146 -1.28 7.34 -38.16
C THR A 146 -2.62 6.68 -37.83
N TYR A 147 -2.61 5.74 -36.89
CA TYR A 147 -3.76 4.95 -36.47
C TYR A 147 -3.82 4.89 -34.94
N ALA A 148 -5.02 4.88 -34.36
CA ALA A 148 -5.21 4.68 -32.92
C ALA A 148 -5.15 3.18 -32.51
N GLN A 149 -5.35 2.27 -33.50
CA GLN A 149 -5.34 0.83 -33.26
C GLN A 149 -4.61 0.12 -34.41
N VAL A 150 -3.94 -0.98 -34.06
CA VAL A 150 -3.40 -1.95 -35.05
C VAL A 150 -3.96 -3.33 -34.71
N VAL A 151 -4.42 -4.06 -35.73
CA VAL A 151 -5.02 -5.39 -35.59
C VAL A 151 -4.21 -6.41 -36.38
N TYR A 152 -3.84 -7.50 -35.70
CA TYR A 152 -3.33 -8.73 -36.28
C TYR A 152 -4.51 -9.68 -36.51
N HIS A 153 -4.89 -9.91 -37.75
CA HIS A 153 -6.00 -10.79 -38.11
C HIS A 153 -5.54 -12.23 -38.19
N ASP A 154 -6.33 -13.14 -37.62
CA ASP A 154 -6.04 -14.58 -37.60
C ASP A 154 -4.60 -14.89 -37.15
N LEU A 155 -4.15 -14.23 -36.10
CA LEU A 155 -2.80 -14.43 -35.55
C LEU A 155 -2.62 -15.88 -35.07
N TRP A 156 -3.65 -16.47 -34.47
CA TRP A 156 -3.86 -17.93 -34.42
C TRP A 156 -5.22 -18.22 -35.07
N PRO A 157 -5.48 -19.46 -35.49
CA PRO A 157 -6.72 -19.78 -36.18
C PRO A 157 -7.96 -19.32 -35.41
N GLY A 158 -8.67 -18.33 -35.95
CA GLY A 158 -9.83 -17.71 -35.33
C GLY A 158 -9.55 -16.74 -34.20
N VAL A 159 -8.31 -16.29 -34.00
CA VAL A 159 -7.93 -15.34 -32.97
C VAL A 159 -7.30 -14.10 -33.59
N ASP A 160 -7.85 -12.94 -33.31
CA ASP A 160 -7.30 -11.64 -33.65
C ASP A 160 -6.63 -11.02 -32.41
N LEU A 161 -5.54 -10.26 -32.60
CA LEU A 161 -4.91 -9.45 -31.57
C LEU A 161 -5.00 -7.99 -31.99
N SER A 162 -5.60 -7.16 -31.13
CA SER A 162 -5.67 -5.72 -31.26
C SER A 162 -4.71 -5.04 -30.30
N LEU A 163 -4.01 -4.02 -30.76
CA LEU A 163 -3.19 -3.16 -29.95
C LEU A 163 -3.72 -1.73 -30.07
N ARG A 164 -3.87 -1.06 -28.94
CA ARG A 164 -4.26 0.36 -28.86
C ARG A 164 -3.64 1.03 -27.64
N GLU A 165 -3.68 2.33 -27.64
CA GLU A 165 -3.40 3.08 -26.42
C GLU A 165 -4.63 3.10 -25.53
N LYS A 166 -4.41 2.92 -24.23
CA LYS A 166 -5.40 3.09 -23.18
C LYS A 166 -4.70 3.72 -21.97
N ASN A 167 -5.11 4.93 -21.62
CA ASN A 167 -4.53 5.66 -20.46
C ASN A 167 -3.02 5.90 -20.53
N GLY A 168 -2.47 6.25 -21.68
CA GLY A 168 -1.04 6.49 -21.86
C GLY A 168 -0.18 5.21 -21.91
N ALA A 169 -0.78 4.02 -21.79
CA ALA A 169 -0.13 2.73 -21.89
C ALA A 169 -0.52 2.00 -23.18
N LEU A 170 0.39 1.17 -23.69
CA LEU A 170 0.05 0.24 -24.77
C LEU A 170 -0.72 -0.95 -24.16
N THR A 171 -1.95 -1.16 -24.61
CA THR A 171 -2.77 -2.31 -24.24
C THR A 171 -3.00 -3.24 -25.41
N TYR A 172 -3.27 -4.49 -25.13
CA TYR A 172 -3.58 -5.49 -26.13
C TYR A 172 -4.84 -6.29 -25.73
N GLU A 173 -5.63 -6.67 -26.71
CA GLU A 173 -6.89 -7.38 -26.56
C GLU A 173 -6.93 -8.56 -27.55
N PHE A 174 -7.30 -9.74 -27.08
CA PHE A 174 -7.56 -10.89 -27.95
C PHE A 174 -9.07 -11.04 -28.18
N ARG A 175 -9.47 -11.14 -29.43
CA ARG A 175 -10.79 -11.57 -29.84
C ARG A 175 -10.72 -13.02 -30.31
N VAL A 176 -11.30 -13.92 -29.55
CA VAL A 176 -11.35 -15.36 -29.81
C VAL A 176 -12.72 -15.68 -30.40
N ARG A 177 -12.76 -16.02 -31.67
CA ARG A 177 -14.02 -16.35 -32.40
C ARG A 177 -14.54 -17.75 -32.05
N PRO A 178 -15.85 -18.02 -32.22
CA PRO A 178 -16.42 -19.32 -31.97
C PRO A 178 -15.64 -20.43 -32.66
N GLY A 179 -15.29 -21.48 -31.92
CA GLY A 179 -14.54 -22.64 -32.43
C GLY A 179 -13.02 -22.46 -32.45
N ALA A 180 -12.47 -21.27 -32.13
CA ALA A 180 -11.05 -21.08 -31.92
C ALA A 180 -10.61 -21.66 -30.57
N ARG A 181 -9.33 -22.00 -30.46
CA ARG A 181 -8.77 -22.63 -29.26
C ARG A 181 -7.95 -21.63 -28.46
N ILE A 182 -8.34 -21.40 -27.23
CA ILE A 182 -7.65 -20.46 -26.32
C ILE A 182 -6.22 -20.93 -26.01
N GLU A 183 -6.01 -22.25 -25.95
CA GLU A 183 -4.71 -22.85 -25.67
C GLU A 183 -3.68 -22.63 -26.81
N ASP A 184 -4.13 -22.20 -27.98
CA ASP A 184 -3.26 -21.83 -29.08
C ASP A 184 -2.62 -20.44 -28.87
N ILE A 185 -3.24 -19.57 -28.05
CA ILE A 185 -2.69 -18.26 -27.69
C ILE A 185 -1.51 -18.47 -26.73
N ARG A 186 -0.29 -18.39 -27.28
CA ARG A 186 0.94 -18.56 -26.53
C ARG A 186 1.90 -17.42 -26.83
N LEU A 187 2.39 -16.81 -25.80
CA LEU A 187 3.25 -15.64 -25.85
C LEU A 187 4.53 -15.88 -25.06
N ALA A 188 5.64 -15.22 -25.46
CA ALA A 188 6.89 -15.29 -24.72
C ALA A 188 7.63 -13.96 -24.77
N TYR A 189 8.16 -13.50 -23.64
CA TYR A 189 8.97 -12.30 -23.52
C TYR A 189 10.45 -12.61 -23.76
N ARG A 190 10.92 -12.48 -25.00
CA ARG A 190 12.37 -12.55 -25.30
C ARG A 190 13.10 -11.35 -24.69
N GLY A 191 14.15 -11.60 -23.94
CA GLY A 191 14.95 -10.57 -23.27
C GLY A 191 14.50 -10.27 -21.84
N ALA A 192 13.47 -10.95 -21.33
CA ALA A 192 13.18 -11.01 -19.92
C ALA A 192 14.16 -11.95 -19.19
N ASN A 193 14.42 -11.68 -17.91
CA ASN A 193 15.19 -12.58 -17.04
C ASN A 193 14.33 -13.72 -16.49
N GLY A 194 13.01 -13.58 -16.55
CA GLY A 194 11.99 -14.52 -16.10
C GLY A 194 10.62 -13.88 -16.08
N ILE A 195 9.59 -14.72 -16.01
CA ILE A 195 8.22 -14.30 -15.73
C ILE A 195 7.65 -15.10 -14.56
N ALA A 196 6.81 -14.45 -13.76
CA ALA A 196 6.11 -15.06 -12.63
C ALA A 196 4.68 -14.52 -12.56
N LEU A 197 3.79 -15.28 -11.94
CA LEU A 197 2.50 -14.74 -11.56
C LEU A 197 2.64 -14.08 -10.18
N ASP A 198 2.14 -12.88 -10.04
CA ASP A 198 2.00 -12.26 -8.74
C ASP A 198 0.82 -12.88 -7.97
N ARG A 199 0.59 -12.43 -6.74
CA ARG A 199 -0.47 -12.97 -5.88
C ARG A 199 -1.89 -12.68 -6.40
N THR A 200 -2.02 -11.90 -7.45
CA THR A 200 -3.26 -11.39 -8.04
C THR A 200 -3.59 -12.05 -9.35
N GLY A 201 -2.72 -12.93 -9.81
CA GLY A 201 -2.81 -13.48 -11.14
C GLY A 201 -2.27 -12.58 -12.24
N GLY A 202 -1.72 -11.40 -11.90
CA GLY A 202 -0.98 -10.55 -12.83
C GLY A 202 0.37 -11.15 -13.21
N LEU A 203 0.86 -10.82 -14.39
CA LEU A 203 2.14 -11.31 -14.90
C LEU A 203 3.27 -10.33 -14.57
N GLN A 204 4.26 -10.78 -13.82
CA GLN A 204 5.50 -10.05 -13.56
C GLN A 204 6.57 -10.47 -14.56
N ILE A 205 7.13 -9.51 -15.28
CA ILE A 205 8.19 -9.72 -16.26
C ILE A 205 9.46 -9.10 -15.69
N GLU A 206 10.39 -9.93 -15.24
CA GLU A 206 11.67 -9.48 -14.71
C GLU A 206 12.61 -9.07 -15.84
N THR A 207 13.19 -7.89 -15.73
CA THR A 207 14.13 -7.36 -16.72
C THR A 207 15.43 -6.90 -16.07
N ALA A 208 16.46 -6.68 -16.85
CA ALA A 208 17.74 -6.14 -16.36
C ALA A 208 17.66 -4.74 -15.75
N VAL A 209 16.54 -4.03 -15.92
CA VAL A 209 16.33 -2.65 -15.43
C VAL A 209 15.14 -2.51 -14.46
N GLY A 210 14.54 -3.61 -14.07
CA GLY A 210 13.39 -3.66 -13.13
C GLY A 210 12.30 -4.59 -13.60
N THR A 211 11.26 -4.75 -12.82
CA THR A 211 10.10 -5.61 -13.12
C THR A 211 9.04 -4.81 -13.86
N MET A 212 8.53 -5.34 -14.97
CA MET A 212 7.30 -4.87 -15.61
C MET A 212 6.14 -5.72 -15.09
N GLN A 213 4.95 -5.13 -15.06
CA GLN A 213 3.73 -5.84 -14.65
C GLN A 213 2.69 -5.73 -15.75
N ASP A 214 1.97 -6.83 -15.97
CA ASP A 214 0.76 -6.88 -16.76
C ASP A 214 -0.37 -7.39 -15.85
N SER A 215 -1.50 -6.70 -15.83
CA SER A 215 -2.60 -7.03 -14.94
C SER A 215 -3.18 -8.41 -15.23
N ALA A 216 -3.90 -9.00 -14.26
CA ALA A 216 -4.66 -10.23 -14.51
C ALA A 216 -5.63 -10.02 -15.67
N PRO A 217 -5.80 -11.01 -16.58
CA PRO A 217 -6.66 -10.85 -17.75
C PRO A 217 -8.13 -10.82 -17.32
N GLU A 218 -8.88 -9.85 -17.82
CA GLU A 218 -10.34 -9.82 -17.75
C GLU A 218 -10.91 -10.32 -19.05
N SER A 219 -11.91 -11.18 -18.98
CA SER A 219 -12.52 -11.76 -20.17
C SER A 219 -14.03 -11.66 -20.13
N TYR A 220 -14.63 -11.43 -21.29
CA TYR A 220 -16.08 -11.38 -21.41
C TYR A 220 -16.55 -11.89 -22.79
N GLN A 221 -17.81 -12.27 -22.85
CA GLN A 221 -18.52 -12.62 -24.07
C GLN A 221 -19.70 -11.67 -24.27
N GLU A 222 -20.02 -11.31 -25.51
CA GLU A 222 -21.23 -10.55 -25.81
C GLU A 222 -22.36 -11.51 -26.24
N ILE A 223 -23.33 -11.71 -25.36
CA ILE A 223 -24.46 -12.60 -25.59
C ILE A 223 -25.75 -11.79 -25.65
N GLY A 224 -26.35 -11.71 -26.83
CA GLY A 224 -27.58 -10.94 -27.02
C GLY A 224 -27.43 -9.43 -26.78
N GLY A 225 -26.23 -8.89 -26.97
CA GLY A 225 -25.89 -7.47 -26.72
C GLY A 225 -25.58 -7.15 -25.25
N VAL A 226 -25.43 -8.17 -24.41
CA VAL A 226 -25.02 -8.02 -22.99
C VAL A 226 -23.64 -8.64 -22.83
N ARG A 227 -22.73 -7.91 -22.16
CA ARG A 227 -21.43 -8.44 -21.79
C ARG A 227 -21.60 -9.45 -20.65
N VAL A 228 -21.16 -10.67 -20.86
CA VAL A 228 -21.14 -11.75 -19.88
C VAL A 228 -19.68 -12.04 -19.55
N PRO A 229 -19.24 -11.85 -18.30
CA PRO A 229 -17.86 -12.11 -17.93
C PRO A 229 -17.52 -13.58 -17.98
N VAL A 230 -16.24 -13.84 -18.27
CA VAL A 230 -15.65 -15.17 -18.31
C VAL A 230 -14.43 -15.18 -17.41
N ASP A 231 -14.41 -16.09 -16.44
CA ASP A 231 -13.22 -16.25 -15.59
C ASP A 231 -12.00 -16.54 -16.46
N SER A 232 -10.90 -15.81 -16.24
CA SER A 232 -9.67 -16.00 -17.00
C SER A 232 -8.43 -15.76 -16.13
N ASN A 233 -7.35 -16.47 -16.45
CA ASN A 233 -6.07 -16.37 -15.75
C ASN A 233 -4.93 -16.55 -16.72
N TYR A 234 -3.77 -15.99 -16.44
CA TYR A 234 -2.53 -16.37 -17.11
C TYR A 234 -2.14 -17.81 -16.74
N LEU A 235 -1.61 -18.53 -17.69
CA LEU A 235 -1.03 -19.87 -17.55
C LEU A 235 0.43 -19.84 -17.93
N LEU A 236 1.35 -20.05 -17.00
CA LEU A 236 2.77 -20.19 -17.30
C LEU A 236 3.03 -21.54 -17.97
N LEU A 237 3.73 -21.56 -19.11
CA LEU A 237 3.90 -22.75 -19.96
C LEU A 237 5.04 -23.67 -19.53
N GLY A 238 5.62 -23.49 -18.34
CA GLY A 238 6.44 -24.47 -17.63
C GLY A 238 7.95 -24.39 -17.87
N SER A 239 8.69 -25.36 -17.31
CA SER A 239 10.15 -25.35 -17.13
C SER A 239 11.00 -25.36 -18.42
N ASN A 240 10.42 -25.69 -19.56
CA ASN A 240 11.14 -25.69 -20.85
C ASN A 240 11.04 -24.33 -21.58
N MET A 241 10.19 -23.42 -21.15
CA MET A 241 10.01 -22.06 -21.66
C MET A 241 9.66 -21.13 -20.52
N PRO A 242 10.60 -20.78 -19.67
CA PRO A 242 10.33 -20.01 -18.44
C PRO A 242 9.83 -18.59 -18.69
N GLU A 243 9.96 -18.07 -19.91
CA GLU A 243 9.47 -16.76 -20.33
C GLU A 243 8.15 -16.81 -21.14
N ALA A 244 7.49 -17.98 -21.21
CA ALA A 244 6.28 -18.19 -22.01
C ALA A 244 5.02 -18.35 -21.16
N TYR A 245 3.92 -17.77 -21.64
CA TYR A 245 2.61 -17.84 -21.03
C TYR A 245 1.49 -17.95 -22.06
N GLY A 246 0.33 -18.33 -21.59
CA GLY A 246 -0.93 -18.38 -22.32
C GLY A 246 -2.09 -18.02 -21.41
N PHE A 247 -3.30 -18.39 -21.76
CA PHE A 247 -4.53 -18.09 -21.01
C PHE A 247 -5.28 -19.37 -20.66
N GLN A 248 -5.94 -19.35 -19.52
CA GLN A 248 -6.90 -20.36 -19.10
C GLN A 248 -8.23 -19.65 -18.79
N VAL A 249 -9.33 -20.21 -19.25
CA VAL A 249 -10.68 -19.68 -18.97
C VAL A 249 -11.50 -20.67 -18.13
N GLY A 250 -12.44 -20.11 -17.38
CA GLY A 250 -13.31 -20.84 -16.48
C GLY A 250 -14.41 -21.65 -17.20
N ALA A 251 -15.18 -22.41 -16.41
CA ALA A 251 -16.27 -23.26 -16.92
C ALA A 251 -17.49 -22.49 -17.44
N ASN A 252 -17.56 -21.19 -17.19
CA ASN A 252 -18.61 -20.30 -17.69
C ASN A 252 -18.37 -19.81 -19.13
N TYR A 253 -17.24 -20.15 -19.72
CA TYR A 253 -16.94 -19.87 -21.14
C TYR A 253 -17.86 -20.68 -22.09
N ARG A 254 -18.47 -20.00 -23.04
CA ARG A 254 -19.28 -20.57 -24.09
C ARG A 254 -18.54 -20.54 -25.41
N ALA A 255 -18.10 -21.70 -25.89
CA ALA A 255 -17.32 -21.84 -27.12
C ALA A 255 -18.09 -21.48 -28.43
N ASP A 256 -19.39 -21.25 -28.34
CA ASP A 256 -20.26 -20.80 -29.43
C ASP A 256 -20.41 -19.28 -29.57
N GLN A 257 -19.72 -18.50 -28.70
CA GLN A 257 -19.77 -17.04 -28.69
C GLN A 257 -18.34 -16.45 -28.75
N ASP A 258 -18.21 -15.24 -29.29
CA ASP A 258 -16.95 -14.50 -29.25
C ASP A 258 -16.52 -14.30 -27.79
N LEU A 259 -15.23 -14.47 -27.50
CA LEU A 259 -14.61 -14.14 -26.22
C LEU A 259 -13.66 -12.95 -26.41
N ILE A 260 -13.81 -11.95 -25.57
CA ILE A 260 -12.89 -10.82 -25.46
C ILE A 260 -12.12 -10.97 -24.15
N ILE A 261 -10.83 -10.73 -24.18
CA ILE A 261 -9.95 -10.73 -23.02
C ILE A 261 -9.36 -9.32 -22.90
N ASP A 262 -9.86 -8.49 -21.95
CA ASP A 262 -9.47 -7.08 -21.70
C ASP A 262 -9.67 -6.69 -20.21
N PRO A 263 -8.86 -5.91 -19.53
CA PRO A 263 -9.11 -5.39 -18.18
C PRO A 263 -9.77 -4.00 -18.15
N GLY A 264 -10.75 -3.73 -17.23
CA GLY A 264 -11.11 -2.36 -16.97
C GLY A 264 -12.35 -1.85 -16.25
N VAL A 265 -12.20 -0.63 -15.71
CA VAL A 265 -13.22 0.34 -15.26
C VAL A 265 -14.15 0.73 -16.42
N GLN A 266 -15.49 0.82 -16.19
CA GLN A 266 -16.41 1.20 -17.27
C GLN A 266 -16.23 2.64 -17.73
N PHE A 267 -16.19 3.58 -16.79
CA PHE A 267 -15.71 4.93 -17.06
C PHE A 267 -15.19 5.61 -15.79
N SER A 268 -14.24 6.51 -15.97
CA SER A 268 -13.77 7.46 -14.96
C SER A 268 -13.50 8.78 -15.66
N THR A 269 -14.01 9.89 -15.12
CA THR A 269 -13.94 11.23 -15.74
C THR A 269 -13.68 12.29 -14.68
N PHE A 270 -12.95 13.34 -15.04
CA PHE A 270 -12.91 14.57 -14.27
C PHE A 270 -14.21 15.36 -14.46
N LEU A 271 -14.48 16.24 -13.50
CA LEU A 271 -15.57 17.20 -13.54
C LEU A 271 -15.13 18.48 -12.83
N GLY A 272 -14.44 19.35 -13.53
CA GLY A 272 -13.86 20.54 -12.92
C GLY A 272 -13.63 21.71 -13.90
N GLY A 273 -13.16 22.82 -13.33
CA GLY A 273 -12.73 24.03 -14.01
C GLY A 273 -11.29 24.41 -13.65
N SER A 274 -10.95 25.68 -13.65
CA SER A 274 -9.58 26.16 -13.44
C SER A 274 -9.19 26.35 -11.96
N SER A 275 -10.08 26.09 -11.02
CA SER A 275 -9.88 26.22 -9.57
C SER A 275 -10.35 24.95 -8.85
N ASP A 276 -10.66 25.05 -7.55
CA ASP A 276 -11.02 23.89 -6.73
C ASP A 276 -12.46 23.43 -6.91
N GLU A 277 -12.68 22.14 -7.09
CA GLU A 277 -13.95 21.46 -7.02
C GLU A 277 -13.97 20.43 -5.91
N THR A 278 -15.03 20.49 -5.09
CA THR A 278 -15.29 19.53 -4.00
C THR A 278 -16.68 18.94 -4.17
N PRO A 279 -16.82 17.76 -4.78
CA PRO A 279 -18.10 17.04 -4.84
C PRO A 279 -18.43 16.49 -3.45
N ALA A 280 -19.72 16.53 -3.10
CA ALA A 280 -20.20 16.14 -1.78
C ALA A 280 -21.23 15.00 -1.80
N GLY A 281 -21.97 14.85 -2.91
CA GLY A 281 -22.98 13.81 -3.03
C GLY A 281 -23.19 13.32 -4.45
N ILE A 282 -23.56 12.03 -4.60
CA ILE A 282 -23.90 11.40 -5.88
C ILE A 282 -25.19 10.59 -5.77
N ALA A 283 -26.03 10.69 -6.79
CA ALA A 283 -27.22 9.85 -6.95
C ALA A 283 -27.29 9.34 -8.40
N VAL A 284 -27.97 8.20 -8.62
CA VAL A 284 -28.09 7.58 -9.96
C VAL A 284 -29.56 7.27 -10.27
N ASP A 285 -30.02 7.67 -11.46
CA ASP A 285 -31.39 7.36 -11.90
C ASP A 285 -31.49 5.94 -12.52
N ALA A 286 -32.71 5.48 -12.72
CA ALA A 286 -32.97 4.14 -13.29
C ALA A 286 -32.41 3.96 -14.72
N ALA A 287 -32.07 5.02 -15.42
CA ALA A 287 -31.42 4.98 -16.73
C ALA A 287 -29.87 4.95 -16.62
N GLY A 288 -29.31 4.98 -15.41
CA GLY A 288 -27.87 4.99 -15.16
C GLY A 288 -27.20 6.37 -15.29
N ASN A 289 -27.95 7.48 -15.40
CA ASN A 289 -27.33 8.79 -15.34
C ASN A 289 -26.93 9.10 -13.89
N SER A 290 -25.73 9.62 -13.69
CA SER A 290 -25.25 10.08 -12.39
C SER A 290 -25.52 11.58 -12.21
N TYR A 291 -25.97 11.93 -11.00
CA TYR A 291 -26.22 13.31 -10.56
C TYR A 291 -25.22 13.60 -9.46
N VAL A 292 -24.43 14.65 -9.62
CA VAL A 292 -23.41 15.06 -8.64
C VAL A 292 -23.68 16.47 -8.18
N VAL A 293 -23.58 16.69 -6.88
CA VAL A 293 -23.57 18.01 -6.26
C VAL A 293 -22.25 18.25 -5.56
N GLY A 294 -21.81 19.45 -5.54
CA GLY A 294 -20.63 19.89 -4.82
C GLY A 294 -20.47 21.40 -4.85
N THR A 295 -19.29 21.83 -4.50
CA THR A 295 -18.89 23.23 -4.43
C THR A 295 -17.76 23.47 -5.42
N THR A 296 -17.81 24.59 -6.15
CA THR A 296 -16.79 25.00 -7.10
C THR A 296 -16.31 26.42 -6.81
N GLN A 297 -15.02 26.66 -6.98
CA GLN A 297 -14.41 28.00 -7.03
C GLN A 297 -14.10 28.43 -8.46
N SER A 298 -14.40 27.59 -9.46
CA SER A 298 -14.09 27.82 -10.86
C SER A 298 -15.14 28.68 -11.55
N PRO A 299 -14.84 29.89 -12.00
CA PRO A 299 -15.75 30.68 -12.80
C PRO A 299 -16.02 30.06 -14.19
N ASP A 300 -15.14 29.18 -14.65
CA ASP A 300 -15.21 28.44 -15.90
C ASP A 300 -15.67 26.98 -15.74
N TYR A 301 -16.26 26.64 -14.57
CA TYR A 301 -16.86 25.31 -14.36
C TYR A 301 -17.83 24.96 -15.49
N PRO A 302 -17.78 23.73 -16.04
CA PRO A 302 -18.54 23.37 -17.24
C PRO A 302 -20.07 23.39 -17.01
N THR A 303 -20.77 24.27 -17.71
CA THR A 303 -22.23 24.38 -17.70
C THR A 303 -22.84 24.11 -19.06
N THR A 304 -24.10 23.68 -19.10
CA THR A 304 -24.80 23.34 -20.35
C THR A 304 -25.70 24.47 -20.81
N VAL A 305 -25.95 24.52 -22.12
CA VAL A 305 -26.94 25.47 -22.71
C VAL A 305 -28.33 25.12 -22.20
N GLY A 306 -29.03 26.13 -21.67
CA GLY A 306 -30.37 25.96 -21.09
C GLY A 306 -30.38 25.60 -19.61
N ALA A 307 -29.21 25.52 -18.94
CA ALA A 307 -29.10 25.36 -17.49
C ALA A 307 -29.76 26.53 -16.71
N PHE A 308 -30.16 26.29 -15.45
CA PHE A 308 -30.76 27.31 -14.59
C PHE A 308 -29.85 28.53 -14.43
N SER A 309 -28.57 28.33 -14.12
CA SER A 309 -27.54 29.38 -14.11
C SER A 309 -26.27 28.89 -14.80
N ARG A 310 -25.70 29.75 -15.66
CA ARG A 310 -24.43 29.51 -16.33
C ARG A 310 -23.35 30.48 -15.87
N ALA A 311 -23.70 31.43 -15.05
CA ALA A 311 -22.77 32.36 -14.44
C ALA A 311 -22.55 31.89 -12.99
N GLY A 312 -21.33 31.54 -12.69
CA GLY A 312 -20.88 31.24 -11.33
C GLY A 312 -20.46 32.50 -10.59
N ALA A 313 -20.02 32.28 -9.35
CA ALA A 313 -19.55 33.31 -8.45
C ALA A 313 -18.39 34.14 -9.02
N VAL A 314 -18.21 35.30 -8.47
CA VAL A 314 -17.04 36.15 -8.70
C VAL A 314 -15.82 35.45 -8.09
N SER A 315 -14.66 35.61 -8.75
CA SER A 315 -13.41 35.04 -8.27
C SER A 315 -13.19 35.22 -6.76
N GLY A 316 -12.98 34.12 -6.03
CA GLY A 316 -12.68 34.11 -4.60
C GLY A 316 -13.85 33.73 -3.68
N VAL A 317 -15.03 33.42 -4.22
CA VAL A 317 -16.17 32.84 -3.51
C VAL A 317 -16.53 31.49 -4.11
N THR A 318 -17.36 30.71 -3.41
CA THR A 318 -17.78 29.38 -3.86
C THR A 318 -19.25 29.37 -4.27
N ASP A 319 -19.57 28.64 -5.33
CA ASP A 319 -20.94 28.29 -5.71
C ASP A 319 -21.18 26.79 -5.64
N VAL A 320 -22.44 26.43 -5.46
CA VAL A 320 -22.88 25.04 -5.66
C VAL A 320 -22.90 24.71 -7.14
N PHE A 321 -22.39 23.58 -7.53
CA PHE A 321 -22.63 22.99 -8.84
C PHE A 321 -23.57 21.78 -8.75
N VAL A 322 -24.39 21.60 -9.76
CA VAL A 322 -25.22 20.41 -9.95
C VAL A 322 -25.06 19.90 -11.36
N ALA A 323 -24.52 18.73 -11.53
CA ALA A 323 -24.24 18.12 -12.81
C ALA A 323 -24.95 16.78 -12.96
N LYS A 324 -25.55 16.53 -14.14
CA LYS A 324 -26.06 15.23 -14.56
C LYS A 324 -25.24 14.72 -15.72
N ILE A 325 -24.67 13.53 -15.60
CA ILE A 325 -23.83 12.88 -16.59
C ILE A 325 -24.55 11.64 -17.14
N ASN A 326 -24.40 11.39 -18.44
CA ASN A 326 -25.01 10.25 -19.09
C ASN A 326 -24.44 8.89 -18.60
N PRO A 327 -25.11 7.75 -18.85
CA PRO A 327 -24.72 6.44 -18.30
C PRO A 327 -23.33 5.94 -18.74
N THR A 328 -22.79 6.50 -19.83
CA THR A 328 -21.48 6.15 -20.39
C THR A 328 -20.34 7.09 -19.96
N GLY A 329 -20.62 8.11 -19.15
CA GLY A 329 -19.62 9.08 -18.71
C GLY A 329 -19.12 10.05 -19.80
N THR A 330 -19.75 10.05 -21.01
CA THR A 330 -19.22 10.75 -22.19
C THR A 330 -19.76 12.17 -22.37
N ALA A 331 -20.82 12.55 -21.66
CA ALA A 331 -21.43 13.87 -21.83
C ALA A 331 -22.22 14.33 -20.61
N LEU A 332 -22.20 15.64 -20.36
CA LEU A 332 -23.15 16.30 -19.47
C LEU A 332 -24.55 16.31 -20.11
N VAL A 333 -25.52 15.76 -19.40
CA VAL A 333 -26.94 15.90 -19.75
C VAL A 333 -27.40 17.32 -19.38
N TYR A 334 -27.04 17.77 -18.18
CA TYR A 334 -27.08 19.15 -17.78
C TYR A 334 -26.02 19.44 -16.71
N SER A 335 -25.61 20.69 -16.60
CA SER A 335 -24.77 21.19 -15.52
C SER A 335 -25.08 22.66 -15.30
N THR A 336 -25.26 23.04 -14.04
CA THR A 336 -25.70 24.37 -13.63
C THR A 336 -25.03 24.82 -12.35
N PHE A 337 -24.82 26.12 -12.18
CA PHE A 337 -24.56 26.73 -10.89
C PHE A 337 -25.85 26.90 -10.11
N LEU A 338 -25.72 26.94 -8.79
CA LEU A 338 -26.80 27.28 -7.84
C LEU A 338 -26.15 28.07 -6.69
N GLY A 339 -26.26 29.37 -6.70
CA GLY A 339 -25.63 30.25 -5.71
C GLY A 339 -26.05 31.69 -5.86
N GLY A 340 -25.50 32.54 -5.02
CA GLY A 340 -25.72 33.99 -5.00
C GLY A 340 -24.42 34.79 -5.12
N SER A 341 -24.21 35.77 -4.23
CA SER A 341 -23.06 36.67 -4.30
C SER A 341 -21.99 36.41 -3.24
N ASP A 342 -22.18 35.42 -2.37
CA ASP A 342 -21.28 35.04 -1.28
C ASP A 342 -21.07 33.53 -1.31
N PHE A 343 -20.43 32.97 -0.29
CA PHE A 343 -20.12 31.55 -0.23
C PHE A 343 -21.35 30.66 -0.17
N ASP A 344 -21.49 29.76 -1.12
CA ASP A 344 -22.54 28.76 -1.22
C ASP A 344 -21.91 27.35 -1.32
N THR A 345 -22.40 26.43 -0.48
CA THR A 345 -21.83 25.08 -0.35
C THR A 345 -22.87 24.01 -0.62
N GLY A 346 -22.66 23.15 -1.60
CA GLY A 346 -23.48 21.97 -1.87
C GLY A 346 -23.04 20.77 -1.03
N ARG A 347 -23.95 20.16 -0.27
CA ARG A 347 -23.64 19.08 0.66
C ARG A 347 -24.25 17.73 0.31
N ALA A 348 -25.45 17.70 -0.23
CA ALA A 348 -26.15 16.45 -0.47
C ALA A 348 -27.11 16.55 -1.65
N ILE A 349 -27.32 15.43 -2.33
CA ILE A 349 -28.25 15.29 -3.45
C ILE A 349 -29.10 14.02 -3.30
N ALA A 350 -30.36 14.13 -3.60
CA ALA A 350 -31.29 13.00 -3.80
C ALA A 350 -32.10 13.26 -5.05
N ILE A 351 -32.64 12.21 -5.67
CA ILE A 351 -33.48 12.32 -6.87
C ILE A 351 -34.83 11.65 -6.64
N ASP A 352 -35.86 12.14 -7.31
CA ASP A 352 -37.16 11.44 -7.38
C ASP A 352 -37.28 10.61 -8.67
N SER A 353 -38.30 9.75 -8.72
CA SER A 353 -38.54 8.88 -9.88
C SER A 353 -38.82 9.62 -11.21
N ALA A 354 -39.11 10.93 -11.13
CA ALA A 354 -39.29 11.80 -12.31
C ALA A 354 -37.96 12.44 -12.76
N GLY A 355 -36.88 12.20 -12.04
CA GLY A 355 -35.54 12.76 -12.34
C GLY A 355 -35.36 14.20 -11.86
N ASN A 356 -36.21 14.70 -10.95
CA ASN A 356 -35.91 15.98 -10.29
C ASN A 356 -34.79 15.78 -9.29
N ALA A 357 -33.85 16.73 -9.22
CA ALA A 357 -32.76 16.72 -8.26
C ALA A 357 -33.11 17.59 -7.04
N TYR A 358 -33.00 17.01 -5.85
CA TYR A 358 -33.14 17.71 -4.58
C TYR A 358 -31.73 17.92 -4.03
N VAL A 359 -31.37 19.19 -3.86
CA VAL A 359 -30.05 19.63 -3.43
C VAL A 359 -30.18 20.34 -2.09
N ALA A 360 -29.30 20.03 -1.17
CA ALA A 360 -29.25 20.69 0.11
C ALA A 360 -27.81 21.08 0.45
N GLY A 361 -27.68 22.11 1.26
CA GLY A 361 -26.39 22.68 1.68
C GLY A 361 -26.57 23.92 2.51
N SER A 362 -25.56 24.77 2.54
CA SER A 362 -25.55 26.03 3.27
C SER A 362 -25.13 27.20 2.39
N THR A 363 -25.61 28.39 2.74
CA THR A 363 -25.36 29.62 1.97
C THR A 363 -25.10 30.80 2.90
N LYS A 364 -24.18 31.70 2.49
CA LYS A 364 -24.01 33.04 3.04
C LYS A 364 -24.65 34.11 2.16
N SER A 365 -25.19 33.71 1.04
CA SER A 365 -25.76 34.62 0.04
C SER A 365 -27.17 35.05 0.40
N ASN A 366 -27.36 36.30 0.77
CA ASN A 366 -28.68 36.88 0.99
C ASN A 366 -29.56 36.93 -0.27
N ASN A 367 -28.95 36.80 -1.45
CA ASN A 367 -29.58 36.73 -2.76
C ASN A 367 -29.56 35.32 -3.35
N PHE A 368 -29.34 34.27 -2.53
CA PHE A 368 -29.47 32.87 -2.97
C PHE A 368 -30.85 32.68 -3.66
N PRO A 369 -30.90 31.97 -4.79
CA PRO A 369 -32.14 31.89 -5.58
C PRO A 369 -33.22 31.06 -4.86
N THR A 370 -34.25 31.71 -4.37
CA THR A 370 -35.42 31.12 -3.76
C THR A 370 -36.64 31.23 -4.63
N THR A 371 -37.71 30.49 -4.31
CA THR A 371 -38.99 30.58 -5.01
C THR A 371 -40.04 31.29 -4.14
N ARG A 372 -40.88 32.10 -4.77
CA ARG A 372 -41.84 33.00 -4.08
C ARG A 372 -42.77 32.31 -3.10
N ASN A 373 -43.11 31.04 -3.30
CA ASN A 373 -44.04 30.28 -2.48
C ASN A 373 -43.35 29.19 -1.67
N SER A 374 -42.03 29.28 -1.48
CA SER A 374 -41.27 28.35 -0.64
C SER A 374 -41.60 28.58 0.83
N PHE A 375 -41.21 27.67 1.70
CA PHE A 375 -41.37 27.72 3.13
C PHE A 375 -40.77 29.01 3.69
N ASP A 376 -39.53 29.31 3.35
CA ASP A 376 -38.82 30.54 3.69
C ASP A 376 -38.09 31.11 2.46
N PRO A 377 -38.57 32.20 1.85
CA PRO A 377 -37.93 32.81 0.71
C PRO A 377 -36.87 33.86 1.07
N THR A 378 -36.63 34.11 2.36
CA THR A 378 -35.79 35.21 2.86
C THR A 378 -34.63 34.71 3.68
N PHE A 379 -33.44 35.25 3.46
CA PHE A 379 -32.26 34.97 4.26
C PHE A 379 -32.45 35.57 5.69
N ASN A 380 -32.27 34.75 6.72
CA ASN A 380 -32.71 35.10 8.05
C ASN A 380 -31.66 35.85 8.90
N ILE A 381 -30.43 35.89 8.52
CA ILE A 381 -29.36 36.50 9.33
C ILE A 381 -29.36 38.03 9.13
N PRO A 382 -29.61 38.81 10.19
CA PRO A 382 -29.62 40.27 10.09
C PRO A 382 -28.21 40.82 9.86
N GLY A 383 -28.05 41.76 8.92
CA GLY A 383 -26.77 42.42 8.60
C GLY A 383 -26.10 43.19 9.75
N ASN A 384 -26.68 43.20 10.95
CA ASN A 384 -26.19 43.83 12.20
C ASN A 384 -26.35 42.90 13.41
N CYS A 385 -26.08 41.66 13.30
CA CYS A 385 -26.12 40.73 14.43
C CYS A 385 -24.88 40.88 15.32
N PRO A 386 -24.95 41.36 16.60
CA PRO A 386 -23.80 41.58 17.46
C PRO A 386 -23.09 40.29 17.92
N ARG A 387 -23.73 39.12 17.70
CA ARG A 387 -23.20 37.79 18.03
C ARG A 387 -22.90 36.95 16.80
N CYS A 388 -23.35 37.41 15.61
CA CYS A 388 -23.09 36.73 14.36
C CYS A 388 -21.61 36.98 13.97
N GLY A 389 -20.78 35.97 14.01
CA GLY A 389 -19.43 36.01 13.45
C GLY A 389 -19.50 36.17 11.92
N ILE A 390 -18.37 36.36 11.29
CA ILE A 390 -18.26 36.46 9.82
C ILE A 390 -18.64 35.17 9.09
N ASP A 391 -18.98 34.10 9.81
CA ASP A 391 -19.15 32.73 9.30
C ASP A 391 -20.61 32.20 9.35
N ASN A 392 -21.60 33.06 9.57
CA ASN A 392 -23.00 32.62 9.67
C ASN A 392 -23.60 32.19 8.34
N THR A 393 -24.22 31.02 8.33
CA THR A 393 -24.84 30.37 7.18
C THR A 393 -26.32 30.06 7.46
N ASP A 394 -27.16 30.14 6.44
CA ASP A 394 -28.48 29.47 6.44
C ASP A 394 -28.41 28.20 5.62
N ALA A 395 -29.02 27.14 6.07
CA ALA A 395 -29.28 25.99 5.25
C ALA A 395 -30.23 26.31 4.11
N PHE A 396 -30.11 25.60 2.99
CA PHE A 396 -31.08 25.67 1.89
C PHE A 396 -31.53 24.28 1.46
N VAL A 397 -32.71 24.20 0.86
CA VAL A 397 -33.24 23.03 0.18
C VAL A 397 -33.82 23.44 -1.17
N THR A 398 -33.27 22.94 -2.25
CA THR A 398 -33.64 23.29 -3.62
C THR A 398 -34.03 22.05 -4.42
N LYS A 399 -35.14 22.13 -5.14
CA LYS A 399 -35.56 21.11 -6.13
C LYS A 399 -35.41 21.66 -7.54
N LEU A 400 -34.53 21.05 -8.33
CA LEU A 400 -34.36 21.31 -9.76
C LEU A 400 -35.24 20.37 -10.59
N ASN A 401 -35.74 20.85 -11.72
CA ASN A 401 -36.44 20.01 -12.67
C ASN A 401 -35.49 19.02 -13.38
N PRO A 402 -36.03 17.96 -14.06
CA PRO A 402 -35.20 16.89 -14.66
C PRO A 402 -34.21 17.35 -15.74
N THR A 403 -34.36 18.57 -16.25
CA THR A 403 -33.47 19.17 -17.27
C THR A 403 -32.47 20.19 -16.68
N GLY A 404 -32.47 20.39 -15.36
CA GLY A 404 -31.59 21.35 -14.69
C GLY A 404 -31.83 22.83 -15.09
N SER A 405 -32.98 23.13 -15.72
CA SER A 405 -33.23 24.45 -16.37
C SER A 405 -34.04 25.42 -15.51
N ARG A 406 -34.63 24.95 -14.42
CA ARG A 406 -35.41 25.79 -13.52
C ARG A 406 -35.58 25.16 -12.15
N LEU A 407 -35.79 26.03 -11.14
CA LEU A 407 -36.19 25.63 -9.81
C LEU A 407 -37.65 25.20 -9.81
N VAL A 408 -37.96 24.05 -9.21
CA VAL A 408 -39.32 23.65 -8.87
C VAL A 408 -39.73 24.33 -7.56
N TYR A 409 -38.84 24.28 -6.58
CA TYR A 409 -38.85 25.12 -5.40
C TYR A 409 -37.41 25.34 -4.90
N SER A 410 -37.19 26.39 -4.13
CA SER A 410 -35.95 26.64 -3.40
C SER A 410 -36.30 27.49 -2.17
N THR A 411 -35.82 27.09 -1.01
CA THR A 411 -36.13 27.67 0.27
C THR A 411 -34.92 27.71 1.17
N PHE A 412 -34.80 28.75 2.00
CA PHE A 412 -33.93 28.73 3.16
C PHE A 412 -34.54 27.83 4.25
N LEU A 413 -33.72 27.39 5.17
CA LEU A 413 -34.09 26.62 6.35
C LEU A 413 -33.12 26.95 7.47
N GLY A 414 -33.40 28.00 8.20
CA GLY A 414 -32.51 28.49 9.26
C GLY A 414 -33.24 29.39 10.27
N GLY A 415 -32.53 29.80 11.29
CA GLY A 415 -32.94 30.81 12.25
C GLY A 415 -32.14 32.11 12.07
N ALA A 416 -32.38 33.11 12.89
CA ALA A 416 -31.81 34.44 12.75
C ALA A 416 -30.55 34.66 13.60
N LEU A 417 -30.10 33.69 14.39
CA LEU A 417 -29.17 33.99 15.49
C LEU A 417 -27.81 33.31 15.42
N ASP A 418 -27.63 32.26 14.58
CA ASP A 418 -26.37 31.53 14.43
C ASP A 418 -26.39 30.72 13.12
N SER A 419 -25.36 29.94 12.85
CA SER A 419 -25.22 29.11 11.63
C SER A 419 -26.14 27.90 11.65
N ASP A 420 -26.70 27.61 10.48
CA ASP A 420 -27.55 26.48 10.21
C ASP A 420 -27.04 25.75 8.95
N ASP A 421 -26.69 24.48 9.06
CA ASP A 421 -26.10 23.70 8.01
C ASP A 421 -26.83 22.38 7.77
N VAL A 422 -27.10 22.01 6.51
CA VAL A 422 -27.59 20.69 6.11
C VAL A 422 -26.46 19.83 5.60
N PHE A 423 -26.34 18.60 6.09
CA PHE A 423 -25.33 17.63 5.65
C PHE A 423 -25.90 16.48 4.83
N ALA A 424 -27.20 16.19 4.96
CA ALA A 424 -27.80 15.09 4.21
C ALA A 424 -29.26 15.34 3.84
N ILE A 425 -29.69 14.74 2.74
CA ILE A 425 -31.04 14.78 2.22
C ILE A 425 -31.52 13.39 1.76
N ALA A 426 -32.78 13.07 2.06
CA ALA A 426 -33.48 11.91 1.53
C ALA A 426 -34.86 12.33 1.02
N VAL A 427 -35.44 11.60 0.06
CA VAL A 427 -36.72 11.92 -0.54
C VAL A 427 -37.64 10.70 -0.49
N ASP A 428 -38.89 10.87 -0.04
CA ASP A 428 -39.87 9.79 -0.04
C ASP A 428 -40.63 9.70 -1.37
N GLN A 429 -41.33 8.58 -1.58
CA GLN A 429 -42.14 8.35 -2.77
C GLN A 429 -43.25 9.38 -3.01
N ALA A 430 -43.63 10.16 -1.98
CA ALA A 430 -44.57 11.27 -2.07
C ALA A 430 -43.87 12.61 -2.35
N HIS A 431 -42.54 12.55 -2.69
CA HIS A 431 -41.70 13.68 -3.04
C HIS A 431 -41.48 14.70 -1.88
N ASN A 432 -41.64 14.27 -0.62
CA ASN A 432 -41.26 15.09 0.51
C ASN A 432 -39.74 14.95 0.74
N ALA A 433 -39.09 16.07 1.04
CA ALA A 433 -37.64 16.09 1.34
C ALA A 433 -37.43 15.98 2.86
N TYR A 434 -36.53 15.14 3.29
CA TYR A 434 -36.06 14.98 4.67
C TYR A 434 -34.60 15.40 4.72
N VAL A 435 -34.30 16.31 5.65
CA VAL A 435 -32.93 16.81 5.80
C VAL A 435 -32.48 16.71 7.27
N THR A 436 -31.19 16.59 7.46
CA THR A 436 -30.52 16.63 8.76
C THR A 436 -29.19 17.37 8.64
N GLY A 437 -28.74 17.92 9.74
CA GLY A 437 -27.50 18.68 9.84
C GLY A 437 -27.30 19.19 11.25
N GLU A 438 -26.80 20.42 11.39
CA GLU A 438 -26.63 21.09 12.66
C GLU A 438 -27.27 22.50 12.66
N THR A 439 -27.67 22.97 13.82
CA THR A 439 -28.16 24.33 14.03
C THR A 439 -27.56 24.93 15.27
N GLY A 440 -27.00 26.13 15.17
CA GLY A 440 -26.63 27.01 16.26
C GLY A 440 -27.80 27.89 16.71
N SER A 441 -28.86 28.04 15.89
CA SER A 441 -29.95 28.95 16.06
C SER A 441 -31.02 28.43 17.07
N PRO A 442 -31.26 29.09 18.22
CA PRO A 442 -32.30 28.70 19.13
C PRO A 442 -33.70 28.94 18.56
N ASP A 443 -33.83 29.76 17.54
CA ASP A 443 -35.06 30.09 16.80
C ASP A 443 -35.19 29.34 15.48
N PHE A 444 -34.38 28.28 15.26
CA PHE A 444 -34.53 27.36 14.12
C PHE A 444 -35.99 26.87 14.03
N PRO A 445 -36.57 26.81 12.83
CA PRO A 445 -37.99 26.51 12.66
C PRO A 445 -38.34 25.07 13.06
N VAL A 446 -39.14 24.90 14.11
CA VAL A 446 -39.63 23.61 14.60
C VAL A 446 -41.15 23.56 14.58
N THR A 447 -41.72 22.37 14.54
CA THR A 447 -43.19 22.20 14.47
C THR A 447 -43.80 21.83 15.83
N PRO A 448 -45.02 22.27 16.13
CA PRO A 448 -45.72 21.82 17.32
C PRO A 448 -45.91 20.30 17.36
N GLY A 449 -45.62 19.67 18.50
CA GLY A 449 -45.74 18.22 18.67
C GLY A 449 -44.52 17.41 18.16
N ALA A 450 -43.48 18.05 17.68
CA ALA A 450 -42.22 17.43 17.38
C ALA A 450 -41.53 16.83 18.63
N PHE A 451 -40.62 15.92 18.47
CA PHE A 451 -39.88 15.25 19.55
C PHE A 451 -39.27 16.26 20.52
N ARG A 452 -38.62 17.31 19.99
CA ARG A 452 -38.07 18.42 20.77
C ARG A 452 -38.23 19.74 20.05
N THR A 453 -38.78 20.73 20.75
CA THR A 453 -39.04 22.06 20.19
C THR A 453 -38.16 23.17 20.77
N THR A 454 -37.23 22.82 21.64
CA THR A 454 -36.25 23.75 22.22
C THR A 454 -34.84 23.23 22.06
N LYS A 455 -33.92 24.07 21.59
CA LYS A 455 -32.51 23.82 21.47
C LYS A 455 -31.85 23.72 22.85
N VAL A 456 -30.89 22.85 23.04
CA VAL A 456 -30.26 22.61 24.34
C VAL A 456 -28.76 22.88 24.30
N GLY A 457 -28.04 22.35 23.32
CA GLY A 457 -26.59 22.44 23.17
C GLY A 457 -26.08 23.73 22.53
N ALA A 458 -24.78 23.81 22.31
CA ALA A 458 -24.16 24.87 21.51
C ALA A 458 -24.60 24.75 20.05
N PHE A 459 -24.49 23.53 19.50
CA PHE A 459 -25.08 23.10 18.24
C PHE A 459 -25.88 21.83 18.50
N ASP A 460 -27.14 21.80 18.04
CA ASP A 460 -27.97 20.59 18.05
C ASP A 460 -28.15 20.06 16.63
N ALA A 461 -28.19 18.75 16.48
CA ALA A 461 -28.66 18.14 15.25
C ALA A 461 -30.17 18.48 15.08
N PHE A 462 -30.65 18.46 13.85
CA PHE A 462 -32.07 18.59 13.57
C PHE A 462 -32.52 17.55 12.52
N VAL A 463 -33.82 17.29 12.51
CA VAL A 463 -34.49 16.53 11.46
C VAL A 463 -35.69 17.30 10.97
N THR A 464 -35.70 17.69 9.71
CA THR A 464 -36.76 18.46 9.10
C THR A 464 -37.33 17.74 7.89
N LYS A 465 -38.63 17.64 7.80
CA LYS A 465 -39.38 17.13 6.63
C LYS A 465 -40.16 18.29 6.00
N LEU A 466 -39.79 18.60 4.76
CA LEU A 466 -40.50 19.52 3.87
C LEU A 466 -41.53 18.78 3.04
N ASN A 467 -42.69 19.41 2.79
CA ASN A 467 -43.70 18.87 1.87
C ASN A 467 -43.18 18.87 0.40
N ALA A 468 -43.84 18.11 -0.48
CA ALA A 468 -43.47 17.97 -1.87
C ALA A 468 -43.38 19.27 -2.68
N ALA A 469 -44.06 20.32 -2.24
CA ALA A 469 -44.04 21.64 -2.86
C ALA A 469 -42.93 22.57 -2.28
N GLY A 470 -42.21 22.17 -1.25
CA GLY A 470 -41.23 23.01 -0.55
C GLY A 470 -41.79 24.22 0.16
N SER A 471 -43.15 24.22 0.46
CA SER A 471 -43.86 25.37 0.91
C SER A 471 -44.24 25.33 2.41
N ALA A 472 -44.02 24.21 3.07
CA ALA A 472 -44.30 24.01 4.49
C ALA A 472 -43.52 22.88 5.12
N LEU A 473 -43.22 23.01 6.40
CA LEU A 473 -42.70 21.93 7.22
C LEU A 473 -43.82 20.93 7.54
N VAL A 474 -43.58 19.66 7.29
CA VAL A 474 -44.45 18.57 7.75
C VAL A 474 -44.12 18.26 9.22
N TYR A 475 -42.85 18.20 9.54
CA TYR A 475 -42.31 18.28 10.89
C TYR A 475 -40.88 18.81 10.87
N SER A 476 -40.45 19.37 12.00
CA SER A 476 -39.08 19.78 12.28
C SER A 476 -38.82 19.71 13.77
N THR A 477 -37.68 19.12 14.14
CA THR A 477 -37.32 18.84 15.54
C THR A 477 -35.84 18.97 15.77
N PHE A 478 -35.47 19.46 16.96
CA PHE A 478 -34.07 19.33 17.43
C PHE A 478 -33.76 17.90 17.91
N ILE A 479 -32.52 17.50 17.79
CA ILE A 479 -31.95 16.27 18.34
C ILE A 479 -30.60 16.63 18.94
N GLY A 480 -30.42 16.45 20.27
CA GLY A 480 -29.11 16.74 20.87
C GLY A 480 -29.18 16.71 22.40
N GLY A 481 -28.05 16.94 23.02
CA GLY A 481 -27.84 17.13 24.45
C GLY A 481 -27.25 18.51 24.73
N THR A 482 -26.43 18.64 25.79
CA THR A 482 -25.93 19.95 26.27
C THR A 482 -24.66 20.44 25.57
N ALA A 483 -24.03 19.62 24.72
CA ALA A 483 -22.79 19.98 24.00
C ALA A 483 -23.03 20.16 22.49
N VAL A 484 -22.18 19.61 21.64
CA VAL A 484 -22.27 19.70 20.16
C VAL A 484 -22.79 18.39 19.60
N ASP A 485 -23.85 18.48 18.82
CA ASP A 485 -24.51 17.36 18.17
C ASP A 485 -24.83 17.70 16.71
N PHE A 486 -24.50 16.83 15.75
CA PHE A 486 -24.83 17.07 14.35
C PHE A 486 -25.17 15.77 13.60
N GLY A 487 -26.20 15.84 12.75
CA GLY A 487 -26.62 14.73 11.91
C GLY A 487 -25.80 14.67 10.62
N VAL A 488 -25.20 13.53 10.32
CA VAL A 488 -24.29 13.36 9.17
C VAL A 488 -25.00 12.74 7.96
N ARG A 489 -25.85 11.74 8.16
CA ARG A 489 -26.62 11.07 7.10
C ARG A 489 -28.04 10.80 7.54
N ILE A 490 -28.96 10.77 6.57
CA ILE A 490 -30.37 10.44 6.76
C ILE A 490 -30.82 9.41 5.75
N ALA A 491 -31.57 8.40 6.18
CA ALA A 491 -32.17 7.39 5.35
C ALA A 491 -33.62 7.13 5.81
N LEU A 492 -34.45 6.55 4.92
CA LEU A 492 -35.86 6.30 5.18
C LEU A 492 -36.18 4.82 5.08
N ASP A 493 -37.04 4.30 5.96
CA ASP A 493 -37.67 3.00 5.75
C ASP A 493 -38.97 3.13 4.93
N SER A 494 -39.53 1.98 4.56
CA SER A 494 -40.81 1.91 3.81
C SER A 494 -42.00 2.55 4.56
N SER A 495 -41.91 2.63 5.90
CA SER A 495 -42.93 3.28 6.75
C SER A 495 -42.68 4.78 6.91
N LYS A 496 -41.65 5.33 6.23
CA LYS A 496 -41.24 6.75 6.25
C LYS A 496 -40.72 7.22 7.62
N ASN A 497 -40.23 6.28 8.45
CA ASN A 497 -39.46 6.66 9.61
C ASN A 497 -38.08 7.13 9.13
N ALA A 498 -37.56 8.17 9.76
CA ALA A 498 -36.26 8.70 9.46
C ALA A 498 -35.17 8.05 10.34
N TYR A 499 -34.19 7.42 9.73
CA TYR A 499 -32.97 7.00 10.40
C TYR A 499 -31.92 8.08 10.21
N VAL A 500 -31.29 8.46 11.30
CA VAL A 500 -30.22 9.45 11.27
C VAL A 500 -28.99 8.89 11.98
N VAL A 501 -27.86 9.01 11.35
CA VAL A 501 -26.57 8.84 11.99
C VAL A 501 -25.89 10.19 12.08
N GLY A 502 -25.18 10.42 13.17
CA GLY A 502 -24.45 11.65 13.40
C GLY A 502 -23.47 11.51 14.53
N ASN A 503 -22.89 12.63 14.94
CA ASN A 503 -21.89 12.68 15.98
C ASN A 503 -22.36 13.51 17.16
N THR A 504 -21.99 13.08 18.37
CA THR A 504 -22.36 13.73 19.62
C THR A 504 -21.14 13.86 20.54
N SER A 505 -21.00 15.02 21.15
CA SER A 505 -20.13 15.23 22.32
C SER A 505 -20.94 15.40 23.62
N SER A 506 -22.26 15.25 23.54
CA SER A 506 -23.18 15.43 24.64
C SER A 506 -23.32 14.16 25.47
N LEU A 507 -22.81 14.15 26.69
CA LEU A 507 -22.94 13.00 27.59
C LEU A 507 -24.42 12.70 27.97
N ASP A 508 -25.32 13.67 27.83
CA ASP A 508 -26.76 13.60 28.03
C ASP A 508 -27.54 13.48 26.70
N PHE A 509 -26.90 13.00 25.60
CA PHE A 509 -27.59 12.75 24.34
C PHE A 509 -28.82 11.84 24.56
N PRO A 510 -29.97 12.13 23.95
CA PRO A 510 -31.20 11.39 24.17
C PRO A 510 -31.11 9.95 23.62
N VAL A 511 -31.05 8.98 24.53
CA VAL A 511 -31.08 7.55 24.21
C VAL A 511 -32.37 6.89 24.70
N THR A 512 -32.80 5.81 24.05
CA THR A 512 -34.04 5.10 24.42
C THR A 512 -33.75 3.91 25.32
N GLY A 513 -34.71 3.51 26.13
CA GLY A 513 -34.60 2.28 26.93
C GLY A 513 -34.41 1.05 26.03
N GLY A 514 -33.43 0.19 26.39
CA GLY A 514 -33.07 -0.98 25.58
C GLY A 514 -32.08 -0.71 24.43
N ALA A 515 -31.53 0.50 24.32
CA ALA A 515 -30.49 0.83 23.34
C ALA A 515 -29.25 -0.06 23.51
N PHE A 516 -28.49 -0.27 22.45
CA PHE A 516 -27.20 -1.00 22.50
C PHE A 516 -26.22 -0.37 23.50
N SER A 517 -26.10 0.97 23.47
CA SER A 517 -25.34 1.73 24.45
C SER A 517 -26.16 2.92 24.96
N ALA A 518 -26.11 3.15 26.24
CA ALA A 518 -26.93 4.17 26.92
C ALA A 518 -26.24 5.54 27.06
N SER A 519 -24.97 5.66 26.71
CA SER A 519 -24.22 6.93 26.83
C SER A 519 -22.99 6.93 25.93
N PRO A 520 -22.59 8.11 25.44
CA PRO A 520 -21.29 8.31 24.80
C PRO A 520 -20.13 8.05 25.77
N ARG A 521 -18.92 7.77 25.23
CA ARG A 521 -17.71 7.46 26.02
C ARG A 521 -16.51 8.32 25.66
N GLY A 522 -16.41 8.76 24.40
CA GLY A 522 -15.29 9.54 23.84
C GLY A 522 -15.50 11.05 23.85
N ALA A 523 -14.60 11.77 23.18
CA ALA A 523 -14.73 13.21 22.93
C ALA A 523 -15.87 13.53 21.94
N PHE A 524 -16.01 12.69 20.92
CA PHE A 524 -17.13 12.57 20.01
C PHE A 524 -17.40 11.09 19.78
N ASP A 525 -18.66 10.72 19.90
CA ASP A 525 -19.17 9.39 19.57
C ASP A 525 -20.27 9.48 18.52
N ILE A 526 -20.58 8.34 17.93
CA ILE A 526 -21.61 8.20 16.92
C ILE A 526 -22.95 8.01 17.62
N PHE A 527 -23.98 8.70 17.17
CA PHE A 527 -25.35 8.32 17.50
C PHE A 527 -26.05 7.70 16.29
N VAL A 528 -26.92 6.74 16.54
CA VAL A 528 -27.84 6.19 15.55
C VAL A 528 -29.23 6.24 16.12
N LEU A 529 -30.14 6.89 15.43
CA LEU A 529 -31.53 7.01 15.87
C LEU A 529 -32.52 6.70 14.76
N LYS A 530 -33.68 6.30 15.15
CA LYS A 530 -34.88 6.15 14.31
C LYS A 530 -36.00 7.00 14.85
N LEU A 531 -36.38 8.04 14.10
CA LEU A 531 -37.47 8.94 14.39
C LEU A 531 -38.74 8.45 13.68
N ASN A 532 -39.88 8.46 14.33
CA ASN A 532 -41.14 8.03 13.73
C ASN A 532 -41.57 8.94 12.57
N ALA A 533 -42.45 8.45 11.69
CA ALA A 533 -42.86 9.14 10.48
C ALA A 533 -43.51 10.51 10.70
N THR A 534 -43.93 10.82 11.93
CA THR A 534 -44.56 12.11 12.33
C THR A 534 -43.57 13.07 13.01
N GLY A 535 -42.33 12.66 13.23
CA GLY A 535 -41.32 13.50 13.88
C GLY A 535 -41.51 13.70 15.37
N SER A 536 -42.40 12.96 16.01
CA SER A 536 -42.88 13.24 17.39
C SER A 536 -42.22 12.36 18.45
N SER A 537 -41.56 11.28 18.09
CA SER A 537 -40.90 10.39 19.06
C SER A 537 -39.77 9.57 18.44
N LEU A 538 -38.76 9.29 19.23
CA LEU A 538 -37.74 8.32 18.91
C LEU A 538 -38.30 6.88 19.03
N ILE A 539 -38.17 6.10 18.00
CA ILE A 539 -38.45 4.65 18.04
C ILE A 539 -37.30 3.95 18.73
N TYR A 540 -36.07 4.29 18.37
CA TYR A 540 -34.89 4.01 19.13
C TYR A 540 -33.84 5.12 18.96
N SER A 541 -32.90 5.19 19.89
CA SER A 541 -31.73 6.03 19.84
C SER A 541 -30.64 5.37 20.66
N THR A 542 -29.44 5.23 20.13
CA THR A 542 -28.28 4.60 20.77
C THR A 542 -27.00 5.35 20.40
N CYS A 543 -26.00 5.31 21.29
CA CYS A 543 -24.66 5.79 21.02
C CYS A 543 -23.73 4.61 20.69
N LEU A 544 -22.69 4.88 19.89
CA LEU A 544 -21.70 3.91 19.45
C LEU A 544 -20.33 4.59 19.45
N GLY A 545 -19.37 3.98 20.10
CA GLY A 545 -18.02 4.51 20.16
C GLY A 545 -17.19 3.83 21.25
N GLY A 546 -15.93 4.21 21.35
CA GLY A 546 -14.98 3.79 22.37
C GLY A 546 -14.50 4.97 23.22
N THR A 547 -13.22 4.98 23.57
CA THR A 547 -12.66 6.00 24.49
C THR A 547 -12.10 7.23 23.79
N ASN A 548 -11.93 7.21 22.47
CA ASN A 548 -11.45 8.34 21.67
C ASN A 548 -12.55 8.94 20.81
N MET A 549 -12.16 9.67 19.76
CA MET A 549 -13.09 10.25 18.79
C MET A 549 -13.49 9.20 17.76
N ASP A 550 -14.78 8.96 17.60
CA ASP A 550 -15.34 8.07 16.60
C ASP A 550 -16.36 8.83 15.76
N LEU A 551 -16.21 8.83 14.43
CA LEU A 551 -16.98 9.68 13.54
C LEU A 551 -17.78 8.85 12.52
N ALA A 552 -19.05 9.22 12.35
CA ALA A 552 -19.94 8.64 11.34
C ALA A 552 -19.61 9.17 9.94
N GLY A 553 -19.68 8.28 8.92
CA GLY A 553 -19.52 8.63 7.50
C GLY A 553 -20.73 8.28 6.65
N GLY A 554 -21.15 7.03 6.64
CA GLY A 554 -22.22 6.51 5.80
C GLY A 554 -23.40 5.91 6.59
N LEU A 555 -24.58 5.89 5.96
CA LEU A 555 -25.80 5.26 6.49
C LEU A 555 -26.63 4.64 5.36
N ALA A 556 -27.02 3.37 5.52
CA ALA A 556 -28.08 2.75 4.72
C ALA A 556 -29.00 1.90 5.61
N VAL A 557 -30.19 1.62 5.11
CA VAL A 557 -31.20 0.83 5.83
C VAL A 557 -31.73 -0.27 4.91
N ASP A 558 -31.70 -1.51 5.38
CA ASP A 558 -32.23 -2.64 4.63
C ASP A 558 -33.77 -2.75 4.76
N PRO A 559 -34.46 -3.52 3.89
CA PRO A 559 -35.91 -3.69 3.98
C PRO A 559 -36.40 -4.31 5.30
N ALA A 560 -35.53 -4.99 6.06
CA ALA A 560 -35.83 -5.52 7.38
C ALA A 560 -35.73 -4.47 8.49
N GLY A 561 -35.22 -3.27 8.18
CA GLY A 561 -35.02 -2.16 9.11
C GLY A 561 -33.72 -2.19 9.88
N ASN A 562 -32.75 -3.01 9.49
CA ASN A 562 -31.39 -2.91 10.05
C ASN A 562 -30.71 -1.65 9.52
N ALA A 563 -29.97 -0.94 10.38
CA ALA A 563 -29.15 0.21 10.00
C ALA A 563 -27.69 -0.23 9.80
N TYR A 564 -27.12 0.12 8.66
CA TYR A 564 -25.72 -0.06 8.35
C TYR A 564 -25.03 1.29 8.47
N VAL A 565 -23.93 1.33 9.20
CA VAL A 565 -23.18 2.55 9.46
C VAL A 565 -21.71 2.31 9.17
N SER A 566 -21.06 3.27 8.52
CA SER A 566 -19.61 3.31 8.34
C SER A 566 -19.01 4.60 8.83
N GLY A 567 -17.70 4.62 9.02
CA GLY A 567 -16.99 5.83 9.44
C GLY A 567 -15.54 5.59 9.79
N GLY A 568 -14.99 6.45 10.61
CA GLY A 568 -13.64 6.35 11.16
C GLY A 568 -13.69 6.22 12.68
N ALA A 569 -13.07 5.18 13.23
CA ALA A 569 -12.91 4.98 14.66
C ALA A 569 -11.49 5.37 15.08
N GLY A 570 -11.36 6.41 15.91
CA GLY A 570 -10.10 6.74 16.59
C GLY A 570 -9.86 5.88 17.82
N SER A 571 -10.86 5.10 18.21
CA SER A 571 -10.85 4.25 19.41
C SER A 571 -10.32 2.86 19.08
N SER A 572 -9.35 2.37 19.85
CA SER A 572 -8.90 0.97 19.78
C SER A 572 -9.86 -0.02 20.47
N ASP A 573 -10.81 0.51 21.25
CA ASP A 573 -11.85 -0.21 21.97
C ASP A 573 -13.26 0.00 21.37
N PHE A 574 -13.33 0.40 20.08
CA PHE A 574 -14.60 0.47 19.35
C PHE A 574 -15.29 -0.91 19.34
N PRO A 575 -16.61 -0.98 19.60
CA PRO A 575 -17.29 -2.26 19.75
C PRO A 575 -17.31 -3.08 18.47
N THR A 576 -16.67 -4.26 18.49
CA THR A 576 -16.65 -5.25 17.40
C THR A 576 -17.37 -6.52 17.81
N THR A 577 -17.74 -7.36 16.84
CA THR A 577 -18.43 -8.64 17.08
C THR A 577 -17.51 -9.83 16.79
N PRO A 578 -17.67 -10.94 17.49
CA PRO A 578 -16.93 -12.18 17.19
C PRO A 578 -17.18 -12.66 15.75
N GLY A 579 -16.11 -13.05 15.05
CA GLY A 579 -16.20 -13.49 13.65
C GLY A 579 -16.26 -12.38 12.60
N ALA A 580 -16.16 -11.11 13.00
CA ALA A 580 -16.03 -9.98 12.09
C ALA A 580 -14.69 -10.03 11.33
N PHE A 581 -14.62 -9.38 10.19
CA PHE A 581 -13.44 -9.35 9.32
C PHE A 581 -12.17 -8.91 10.05
N GLN A 582 -12.27 -7.83 10.84
CA GLN A 582 -11.16 -7.33 11.66
C GLN A 582 -11.70 -6.89 13.03
N THR A 583 -11.31 -7.60 14.10
CA THR A 583 -11.85 -7.36 15.46
C THR A 583 -10.97 -6.44 16.30
N ALA A 584 -9.79 -6.06 15.83
CA ALA A 584 -8.86 -5.19 16.55
C ALA A 584 -8.15 -4.21 15.60
N ALA A 585 -8.03 -2.96 16.03
CA ALA A 585 -7.23 -1.92 15.39
C ALA A 585 -6.54 -1.09 16.49
N PRO A 586 -5.29 -1.39 16.86
CA PRO A 586 -4.62 -0.77 18.03
C PRO A 586 -4.52 0.76 17.97
N SER A 587 -4.54 1.32 16.78
CA SER A 587 -4.49 2.79 16.54
C SER A 587 -5.79 3.35 15.98
N GLY A 588 -6.90 2.59 16.05
CA GLY A 588 -8.13 2.92 15.33
C GLY A 588 -8.06 2.53 13.85
N GLY A 589 -9.12 2.84 13.08
CA GLY A 589 -9.25 2.54 11.66
C GLY A 589 -10.64 2.85 11.12
N GLY A 590 -10.88 2.53 9.85
CA GLY A 590 -12.23 2.50 9.32
C GLY A 590 -13.10 1.46 10.03
N PHE A 591 -14.40 1.68 10.09
CA PHE A 591 -15.34 0.70 10.62
C PHE A 591 -16.59 0.57 9.76
N VAL A 592 -17.22 -0.61 9.84
CA VAL A 592 -18.58 -0.86 9.36
C VAL A 592 -19.33 -1.69 10.39
N LEU A 593 -20.56 -1.29 10.66
CA LEU A 593 -21.45 -2.03 11.55
C LEU A 593 -22.85 -2.17 10.97
N LYS A 594 -23.54 -3.20 11.42
CA LYS A 594 -24.96 -3.43 11.19
C LYS A 594 -25.68 -3.52 12.53
N LEU A 595 -26.64 -2.60 12.75
CA LEU A 595 -27.46 -2.52 13.95
C LEU A 595 -28.83 -3.17 13.65
N ASN A 596 -29.35 -3.94 14.60
CA ASN A 596 -30.66 -4.57 14.44
C ASN A 596 -31.82 -3.55 14.37
N PRO A 597 -33.03 -3.92 13.88
CA PRO A 597 -34.14 -2.98 13.70
C PRO A 597 -34.66 -2.32 14.99
N ALA A 598 -34.33 -2.86 16.16
CA ALA A 598 -34.67 -2.32 17.46
C ALA A 598 -33.61 -1.36 18.04
N GLY A 599 -32.44 -1.21 17.41
CA GLY A 599 -31.34 -0.39 17.92
C GLY A 599 -30.66 -0.96 19.18
N SER A 600 -30.90 -2.26 19.49
CA SER A 600 -30.53 -2.87 20.76
C SER A 600 -29.33 -3.82 20.71
N ALA A 601 -28.87 -4.20 19.50
CA ALA A 601 -27.75 -5.12 19.33
C ALA A 601 -27.06 -4.93 17.98
N LEU A 602 -25.75 -5.09 17.97
CA LEU A 602 -24.97 -5.22 16.75
C LEU A 602 -25.22 -6.61 16.14
N VAL A 603 -25.61 -6.65 14.87
CA VAL A 603 -25.66 -7.88 14.08
C VAL A 603 -24.24 -8.27 13.70
N TYR A 604 -23.43 -7.31 13.25
CA TYR A 604 -21.99 -7.38 13.17
C TYR A 604 -21.37 -5.97 13.31
N SER A 605 -20.10 -5.94 13.69
CA SER A 605 -19.28 -4.72 13.70
C SER A 605 -17.83 -5.12 13.49
N THR A 606 -17.16 -4.44 12.58
CA THR A 606 -15.78 -4.72 12.16
C THR A 606 -15.01 -3.45 11.91
N TYR A 607 -13.74 -3.46 12.26
CA TYR A 607 -12.79 -2.52 11.65
C TYR A 607 -12.42 -2.97 10.23
N PHE A 608 -11.81 -2.05 9.47
CA PHE A 608 -11.04 -2.36 8.25
C PHE A 608 -9.93 -1.31 8.08
N GLY A 609 -8.76 -1.78 7.62
CA GLY A 609 -7.57 -0.92 7.56
C GLY A 609 -7.03 -0.55 8.94
N ASP A 610 -6.36 0.59 9.01
CA ASP A 610 -5.73 1.14 10.22
C ASP A 610 -6.04 2.63 10.43
N SER A 611 -5.34 3.31 11.33
CA SER A 611 -5.57 4.70 11.74
C SER A 611 -5.54 5.75 10.62
N GLY A 612 -5.09 5.39 9.43
CA GLY A 612 -5.12 6.25 8.24
C GLY A 612 -6.34 6.04 7.35
N THR A 613 -7.29 5.17 7.76
CA THR A 613 -8.45 4.78 6.94
C THR A 613 -9.73 5.31 7.54
N GLY A 614 -10.55 5.98 6.73
CA GLY A 614 -11.89 6.48 7.12
C GLY A 614 -12.90 6.31 6.00
N ALA A 615 -14.09 5.78 6.30
CA ALA A 615 -15.18 5.64 5.34
C ALA A 615 -16.08 6.88 5.34
N SER A 616 -16.27 7.50 4.19
CA SER A 616 -17.14 8.68 4.00
C SER A 616 -18.58 8.30 3.63
N SER A 617 -18.78 7.16 2.98
CA SER A 617 -20.06 6.73 2.47
C SER A 617 -20.17 5.21 2.42
N LEU A 618 -21.42 4.71 2.39
CA LEU A 618 -21.73 3.32 2.16
C LEU A 618 -23.04 3.13 1.38
N ALA A 619 -23.12 2.00 0.65
CA ALA A 619 -24.35 1.50 0.07
C ALA A 619 -24.46 -0.01 0.27
N ILE A 620 -25.68 -0.53 0.24
CA ILE A 620 -25.95 -1.96 0.43
C ILE A 620 -26.55 -2.59 -0.83
N THR A 621 -26.09 -3.78 -1.14
CA THR A 621 -26.70 -4.58 -2.23
C THR A 621 -27.99 -5.26 -1.76
N PRO A 622 -28.86 -5.72 -2.67
CA PRO A 622 -30.03 -6.53 -2.31
C PRO A 622 -29.66 -7.83 -1.57
N ALA A 623 -28.45 -8.35 -1.75
CA ALA A 623 -27.93 -9.52 -1.04
C ALA A 623 -27.45 -9.20 0.39
N GLY A 624 -27.38 -7.92 0.76
CA GLY A 624 -26.92 -7.45 2.07
C GLY A 624 -25.41 -7.24 2.17
N ASN A 625 -24.65 -7.36 1.09
CA ASN A 625 -23.26 -6.93 1.05
C ASN A 625 -23.17 -5.39 1.17
N VAL A 626 -22.07 -4.90 1.69
CA VAL A 626 -21.88 -3.48 1.97
C VAL A 626 -20.71 -2.93 1.17
N TRP A 627 -21.00 -1.98 0.30
CA TRP A 627 -20.01 -1.15 -0.36
C TRP A 627 -19.67 0.04 0.52
N ILE A 628 -18.39 0.32 0.66
CA ILE A 628 -17.84 1.47 1.41
C ILE A 628 -16.77 2.17 0.60
N ALA A 629 -16.76 3.48 0.68
CA ALA A 629 -15.73 4.31 0.09
C ALA A 629 -15.31 5.42 1.03
N GLY A 630 -14.11 5.95 0.82
CA GLY A 630 -13.56 7.02 1.64
C GLY A 630 -12.12 7.32 1.27
N ALA A 631 -11.32 7.64 2.27
CA ALA A 631 -9.92 7.97 2.11
C ALA A 631 -9.03 7.09 2.98
N THR A 632 -7.83 6.83 2.51
CA THR A 632 -6.80 6.12 3.29
C THR A 632 -5.41 6.64 2.98
N MET A 633 -4.57 6.73 4.02
CA MET A 633 -3.11 6.90 3.92
C MET A 633 -2.38 5.58 4.19
N SER A 634 -3.13 4.53 4.48
CA SER A 634 -2.61 3.24 4.91
C SER A 634 -2.11 2.42 3.74
N GLN A 635 -0.88 1.95 3.83
CA GLN A 635 -0.34 0.90 2.95
C GLN A 635 -0.86 -0.50 3.33
N ALA A 636 -1.56 -0.61 4.44
CA ALA A 636 -2.08 -1.86 4.99
C ALA A 636 -3.60 -2.05 4.74
N LEU A 637 -4.25 -1.19 3.94
CA LEU A 637 -5.62 -1.47 3.50
C LEU A 637 -5.63 -2.80 2.76
N PRO A 638 -6.39 -3.79 3.24
CA PRO A 638 -6.41 -5.09 2.58
C PRO A 638 -7.12 -4.99 1.23
N THR A 639 -6.41 -5.26 0.14
CA THR A 639 -6.95 -5.28 -1.23
C THR A 639 -7.21 -6.72 -1.69
N THR A 640 -8.16 -6.91 -2.58
CA THR A 640 -8.47 -8.22 -3.17
C THR A 640 -7.60 -8.51 -4.40
N ALA A 641 -7.60 -9.77 -4.85
CA ALA A 641 -6.78 -10.19 -5.97
C ALA A 641 -7.17 -9.53 -7.31
N ASP A 642 -8.41 -9.15 -7.45
CA ASP A 642 -9.05 -8.46 -8.57
C ASP A 642 -9.16 -6.93 -8.37
N ALA A 643 -8.40 -6.36 -7.44
CA ALA A 643 -8.38 -4.94 -7.18
C ALA A 643 -7.92 -4.16 -8.43
N PHE A 644 -8.64 -3.09 -8.76
CA PHE A 644 -8.25 -2.16 -9.82
C PHE A 644 -6.86 -1.54 -9.56
N GLN A 645 -6.60 -1.14 -8.30
CA GLN A 645 -5.31 -0.63 -7.85
C GLN A 645 -4.97 -1.26 -6.49
N ARG A 646 -3.88 -2.00 -6.42
CA ARG A 646 -3.54 -2.81 -5.23
C ARG A 646 -2.68 -2.10 -4.21
N PHE A 647 -1.97 -1.08 -4.61
CA PHE A 647 -1.03 -0.36 -3.77
C PHE A 647 -1.29 1.14 -3.83
N ILE A 648 -1.24 1.77 -2.67
CA ILE A 648 -1.26 3.23 -2.54
C ILE A 648 0.07 3.83 -3.03
N HIS A 649 0.05 5.00 -3.64
CA HIS A 649 1.26 5.75 -3.93
C HIS A 649 1.91 6.21 -2.60
N PRO A 650 3.23 6.04 -2.45
CA PRO A 650 3.90 6.32 -1.17
C PRO A 650 3.76 7.79 -0.75
N GLY A 651 3.24 8.00 0.46
CA GLY A 651 3.14 9.33 1.07
C GLY A 651 1.93 10.16 0.63
N THR A 652 0.97 9.55 -0.08
CA THR A 652 -0.28 10.19 -0.51
C THR A 652 -1.47 9.74 0.33
N THR A 653 -2.58 10.45 0.20
CA THR A 653 -3.92 9.99 0.59
C THR A 653 -4.62 9.54 -0.68
N GLU A 654 -5.20 8.35 -0.69
CA GLU A 654 -5.96 7.86 -1.83
C GLU A 654 -7.39 7.48 -1.47
N ALA A 655 -8.28 7.59 -2.43
CA ALA A 655 -9.61 7.02 -2.32
C ALA A 655 -9.51 5.48 -2.28
N PHE A 656 -10.46 4.85 -1.65
CA PHE A 656 -10.65 3.41 -1.68
C PHE A 656 -12.10 3.04 -1.93
N LEU A 657 -12.30 1.84 -2.46
CA LEU A 657 -13.60 1.21 -2.63
C LEU A 657 -13.52 -0.23 -2.13
N THR A 658 -14.39 -0.60 -1.19
CA THR A 658 -14.37 -1.92 -0.54
C THR A 658 -15.78 -2.50 -0.45
N GLU A 659 -15.94 -3.79 -0.78
CA GLU A 659 -17.16 -4.57 -0.53
C GLU A 659 -16.91 -5.60 0.57
N LEU A 660 -17.73 -5.56 1.63
CA LEU A 660 -17.82 -6.60 2.64
C LEU A 660 -19.03 -7.49 2.38
N ASN A 661 -18.90 -8.79 2.66
CA ASN A 661 -20.00 -9.72 2.59
C ASN A 661 -21.13 -9.36 3.59
N ALA A 662 -22.32 -9.91 3.39
CA ALA A 662 -23.53 -9.62 4.19
C ALA A 662 -23.39 -9.92 5.70
N THR A 663 -22.39 -10.69 6.11
CA THR A 663 -22.10 -11.03 7.50
C THR A 663 -20.98 -10.19 8.11
N GLY A 664 -20.36 -9.29 7.36
CA GLY A 664 -19.24 -8.46 7.81
C GLY A 664 -17.95 -9.23 8.16
N SER A 665 -17.82 -10.47 7.65
CA SER A 665 -16.75 -11.41 8.04
C SER A 665 -15.65 -11.56 7.01
N ALA A 666 -15.84 -11.08 5.77
CA ALA A 666 -14.87 -11.20 4.70
C ALA A 666 -15.00 -10.06 3.68
N LEU A 667 -13.89 -9.70 3.07
CA LEU A 667 -13.85 -8.85 1.90
C LEU A 667 -14.34 -9.64 0.68
N VAL A 668 -15.18 -9.02 -0.13
CA VAL A 668 -15.60 -9.48 -1.44
C VAL A 668 -14.77 -8.80 -2.52
N TYR A 669 -14.60 -7.47 -2.41
CA TYR A 669 -13.76 -6.66 -3.27
C TYR A 669 -13.12 -5.54 -2.45
N SER A 670 -11.89 -5.16 -2.78
CA SER A 670 -11.25 -3.99 -2.17
C SER A 670 -10.11 -3.47 -3.04
N THR A 671 -10.12 -2.17 -3.30
CA THR A 671 -9.16 -1.49 -4.17
C THR A 671 -8.84 -0.09 -3.67
N TYR A 672 -7.63 0.39 -3.94
CA TYR A 672 -7.35 1.83 -3.97
C TYR A 672 -7.86 2.44 -5.27
N LEU A 673 -8.00 3.75 -5.30
CA LEU A 673 -8.33 4.54 -6.49
C LEU A 673 -7.69 5.91 -6.37
N GLY A 674 -6.61 6.15 -7.09
CA GLY A 674 -5.93 7.44 -7.03
C GLY A 674 -4.75 7.54 -7.99
N GLY A 675 -4.12 8.69 -7.96
CA GLY A 675 -2.88 8.98 -8.66
C GLY A 675 -1.77 9.39 -7.70
N SER A 676 -0.83 10.19 -8.16
CA SER A 676 0.40 10.48 -7.40
C SER A 676 0.28 11.61 -6.36
N ASN A 677 -0.91 12.19 -6.16
CA ASN A 677 -1.21 13.20 -5.13
C ASN A 677 -2.36 12.75 -4.22
N THR A 678 -3.02 13.71 -3.57
CA THR A 678 -4.14 13.42 -2.67
C THR A 678 -5.42 13.18 -3.46
N ASP A 679 -6.03 12.03 -3.21
CA ASP A 679 -7.31 11.62 -3.77
C ASP A 679 -8.20 11.07 -2.65
N TYR A 680 -9.47 11.42 -2.62
CA TYR A 680 -10.39 10.84 -1.64
C TYR A 680 -11.82 10.77 -2.18
N ALA A 681 -12.52 9.70 -1.84
CA ALA A 681 -13.93 9.54 -2.16
C ALA A 681 -14.79 10.27 -1.12
N THR A 682 -15.80 10.98 -1.59
CA THR A 682 -16.76 11.70 -0.74
C THR A 682 -18.10 10.96 -0.63
N ASP A 683 -18.54 10.34 -1.72
CA ASP A 683 -19.84 9.64 -1.72
C ASP A 683 -19.88 8.52 -2.76
N LEU A 684 -20.73 7.51 -2.53
CA LEU A 684 -20.98 6.41 -3.44
C LEU A 684 -22.47 6.05 -3.50
N THR A 685 -22.88 5.49 -4.63
CA THR A 685 -24.24 4.95 -4.81
C THR A 685 -24.21 3.76 -5.76
N LEU A 686 -25.27 2.94 -5.73
CA LEU A 686 -25.46 1.81 -6.64
C LEU A 686 -26.58 2.12 -7.64
N ASP A 687 -26.40 1.69 -8.89
CA ASP A 687 -27.52 1.64 -9.83
C ASP A 687 -28.37 0.36 -9.61
N VAL A 688 -29.49 0.26 -10.33
CA VAL A 688 -30.43 -0.85 -10.22
C VAL A 688 -29.82 -2.21 -10.64
N THR A 689 -28.67 -2.20 -11.32
CA THR A 689 -27.96 -3.40 -11.77
C THR A 689 -26.78 -3.74 -10.86
N GLY A 690 -26.53 -2.94 -9.82
CA GLY A 690 -25.48 -3.15 -8.83
C GLY A 690 -24.14 -2.52 -9.18
N ASN A 691 -24.02 -1.76 -10.29
CA ASN A 691 -22.79 -1.02 -10.54
C ASN A 691 -22.60 0.07 -9.49
N VAL A 692 -21.35 0.27 -9.06
CA VAL A 692 -20.96 1.30 -8.10
C VAL A 692 -20.59 2.58 -8.83
N PHE A 693 -21.20 3.68 -8.44
CA PHE A 693 -20.82 5.02 -8.85
C PHE A 693 -20.18 5.72 -7.67
N LEU A 694 -18.99 6.23 -7.88
CA LEU A 694 -18.14 6.87 -6.88
C LEU A 694 -17.84 8.29 -7.32
N THR A 695 -17.92 9.26 -6.41
CA THR A 695 -17.44 10.62 -6.63
C THR A 695 -16.46 11.01 -5.53
N GLY A 696 -15.57 11.92 -5.82
CA GLY A 696 -14.60 12.41 -4.88
C GLY A 696 -13.71 13.49 -5.46
N VAL A 697 -12.73 13.88 -4.69
CA VAL A 697 -11.74 14.91 -5.02
C VAL A 697 -10.45 14.25 -5.46
N THR A 698 -9.82 14.80 -6.50
CA THR A 698 -8.48 14.43 -6.91
C THR A 698 -7.61 15.67 -7.09
N GLN A 699 -6.37 15.58 -6.61
CA GLN A 699 -5.29 16.50 -6.90
C GLN A 699 -4.26 15.88 -7.85
N SER A 700 -4.58 14.71 -8.39
CA SER A 700 -3.71 13.91 -9.21
C SER A 700 -4.00 14.14 -10.69
N SER A 701 -3.07 14.74 -11.41
CA SER A 701 -3.18 14.87 -12.88
C SER A 701 -3.09 13.53 -13.61
N ASP A 702 -2.64 12.48 -12.92
CA ASP A 702 -2.54 11.09 -13.36
C ASP A 702 -3.61 10.19 -12.69
N PHE A 703 -4.69 10.79 -12.15
CA PHE A 703 -5.85 10.04 -11.69
C PHE A 703 -6.38 9.16 -12.82
N PRO A 704 -6.74 7.89 -12.55
CA PRO A 704 -7.16 6.95 -13.61
C PRO A 704 -8.49 7.38 -14.24
N VAL A 705 -8.43 7.98 -15.42
CA VAL A 705 -9.59 8.32 -16.26
C VAL A 705 -9.64 7.43 -17.48
N THR A 706 -10.85 7.15 -17.98
CA THR A 706 -11.03 6.31 -19.17
C THR A 706 -11.09 7.17 -20.46
N PRO A 707 -10.74 6.61 -21.62
CA PRO A 707 -10.84 7.33 -22.89
C PRO A 707 -12.30 7.63 -23.26
N ASN A 708 -12.48 8.68 -24.08
CA ASN A 708 -13.79 9.12 -24.61
C ASN A 708 -14.84 9.51 -23.54
N VAL A 709 -14.40 9.93 -22.36
CA VAL A 709 -15.26 10.47 -21.31
C VAL A 709 -15.52 11.96 -21.51
N PHE A 710 -16.40 12.51 -20.68
CA PHE A 710 -16.73 13.94 -20.74
C PHE A 710 -15.51 14.82 -20.58
N ASP A 711 -14.66 14.55 -19.60
CA ASP A 711 -13.42 15.28 -19.36
C ASP A 711 -12.31 14.32 -18.93
N SER A 712 -11.28 14.21 -19.77
CA SER A 712 -10.10 13.37 -19.51
C SER A 712 -8.88 14.17 -19.05
N VAL A 713 -9.01 15.49 -18.87
CA VAL A 713 -7.91 16.40 -18.57
C VAL A 713 -8.12 17.04 -17.21
N PHE A 714 -7.17 16.81 -16.31
CA PHE A 714 -7.09 17.53 -15.03
C PHE A 714 -6.85 19.02 -15.29
N LYS A 715 -7.66 19.89 -14.72
CA LYS A 715 -7.61 21.34 -14.95
C LYS A 715 -7.00 22.14 -13.81
N GLY A 716 -6.78 21.54 -12.67
CA GLY A 716 -6.05 22.18 -11.58
C GLY A 716 -4.66 22.64 -12.05
N THR A 717 -4.30 23.89 -11.84
CA THR A 717 -3.00 24.44 -12.30
C THR A 717 -1.91 24.33 -11.23
N PRO A 718 -0.73 23.73 -11.52
CA PRO A 718 0.45 23.85 -10.65
C PRO A 718 1.04 25.27 -10.71
N PRO A 719 1.60 25.85 -9.59
CA PRO A 719 1.93 25.21 -8.32
C PRO A 719 0.96 25.59 -7.19
N GLY A 720 -0.21 24.98 -7.14
CA GLY A 720 -1.18 25.11 -6.07
C GLY A 720 -1.82 23.77 -5.82
N PHE A 721 -2.37 23.54 -4.63
CA PHE A 721 -3.11 22.32 -4.28
C PHE A 721 -4.53 22.34 -4.84
N GLN A 722 -4.70 22.72 -6.13
CA GLN A 722 -6.01 22.77 -6.77
C GLN A 722 -6.50 21.36 -7.08
N SER A 723 -7.80 21.16 -6.96
CA SER A 723 -8.44 19.86 -7.06
C SER A 723 -9.58 19.86 -8.07
N ASP A 724 -9.73 18.76 -8.81
CA ASP A 724 -10.92 18.48 -9.62
C ASP A 724 -11.82 17.46 -8.91
N ALA A 725 -13.12 17.52 -9.17
CA ALA A 725 -14.00 16.40 -8.87
C ALA A 725 -13.76 15.25 -9.85
N PHE A 726 -13.92 14.01 -9.40
CA PHE A 726 -13.97 12.84 -10.26
C PHE A 726 -15.29 12.07 -10.11
N ILE A 727 -15.66 11.34 -11.16
CA ILE A 727 -16.76 10.38 -11.15
C ILE A 727 -16.27 9.10 -11.80
N THR A 728 -16.32 7.99 -11.06
CA THR A 728 -15.90 6.68 -11.53
C THR A 728 -17.05 5.69 -11.42
N LYS A 729 -17.30 4.93 -12.50
CA LYS A 729 -18.25 3.82 -12.51
C LYS A 729 -17.49 2.50 -12.57
N PHE A 730 -17.67 1.68 -11.54
CA PHE A 730 -17.24 0.30 -11.54
C PHE A 730 -18.39 -0.59 -11.98
N ALA A 731 -18.19 -1.35 -13.05
CA ALA A 731 -19.10 -2.43 -13.42
C ALA A 731 -18.73 -3.67 -12.62
N LEU A 732 -19.47 -3.90 -11.59
CA LEU A 732 -19.38 -5.12 -10.84
C LEU A 732 -20.53 -5.97 -11.32
N ASN A 733 -20.19 -6.94 -12.14
CA ASN A 733 -21.14 -7.82 -12.80
C ASN A 733 -22.21 -8.30 -11.83
N GLY A 734 -23.48 -7.97 -12.11
CA GLY A 734 -24.63 -8.28 -11.29
C GLY A 734 -25.00 -9.77 -11.23
N ASN A 735 -24.02 -10.60 -10.98
CA ASN A 735 -24.22 -11.86 -10.29
C ASN A 735 -23.74 -11.63 -8.85
N PRO A 736 -24.51 -12.04 -7.81
CA PRO A 736 -23.89 -12.25 -6.52
C PRO A 736 -22.67 -13.14 -6.81
N PRO A 737 -21.47 -12.85 -6.24
CA PRO A 737 -20.32 -13.74 -6.42
C PRO A 737 -20.86 -15.15 -6.22
N PRO A 738 -20.54 -16.12 -7.09
CA PRO A 738 -20.97 -17.50 -6.85
C PRO A 738 -20.62 -17.78 -5.39
N PRO A 739 -21.49 -18.43 -4.61
CA PRO A 739 -21.20 -18.69 -3.21
C PRO A 739 -19.77 -19.18 -3.16
N PRO A 740 -18.92 -18.63 -2.30
CA PRO A 740 -17.48 -18.86 -2.34
C PRO A 740 -17.26 -20.34 -2.58
N PRO A 741 -16.46 -20.77 -3.53
CA PRO A 741 -16.36 -22.17 -3.90
C PRO A 741 -16.22 -22.96 -2.62
N PRO A 742 -16.95 -24.05 -2.43
CA PRO A 742 -16.96 -24.78 -1.17
C PRO A 742 -15.50 -25.02 -0.75
N PRO A 743 -15.13 -24.76 0.51
CA PRO A 743 -13.76 -24.81 0.94
C PRO A 743 -13.10 -26.09 0.47
N THR A 744 -11.92 -25.98 -0.12
CA THR A 744 -11.12 -27.12 -0.56
C THR A 744 -9.85 -27.18 0.28
N LEU A 745 -9.15 -28.32 0.25
CA LEU A 745 -7.89 -28.45 0.98
C LEU A 745 -6.79 -27.70 0.25
N ALA A 746 -6.28 -26.60 0.84
CA ALA A 746 -5.23 -25.75 0.29
C ALA A 746 -3.84 -26.35 0.53
N SER A 747 -3.56 -26.78 1.76
CA SER A 747 -2.27 -27.37 2.10
C SER A 747 -2.36 -28.39 3.24
N LEU A 748 -1.33 -29.23 3.34
CA LEU A 748 -1.09 -30.13 4.45
C LEU A 748 0.38 -29.95 4.88
N THR A 749 0.60 -29.25 5.98
CA THR A 749 1.94 -28.79 6.37
C THR A 749 2.34 -29.37 7.72
N PRO A 750 3.35 -30.26 7.80
CA PRO A 750 3.93 -30.66 9.06
C PRO A 750 4.74 -29.52 9.68
N ALA A 751 4.69 -29.38 11.01
CA ALA A 751 5.45 -28.37 11.76
C ALA A 751 6.99 -28.55 11.62
N ALA A 752 7.42 -29.80 11.36
CA ALA A 752 8.79 -30.13 11.00
C ALA A 752 8.79 -31.17 9.89
N GLY A 753 9.62 -30.99 8.87
CA GLY A 753 9.81 -31.95 7.77
C GLY A 753 10.56 -33.21 8.20
N VAL A 754 11.11 -33.21 9.40
CA VAL A 754 11.91 -34.31 9.99
C VAL A 754 11.47 -34.53 11.44
N VAL A 755 11.35 -35.79 11.86
CA VAL A 755 11.03 -36.16 13.22
C VAL A 755 11.87 -37.38 13.65
N ALA A 756 12.40 -37.38 14.86
CA ALA A 756 13.12 -38.55 15.40
C ALA A 756 12.17 -39.76 15.61
N GLY A 757 12.62 -40.95 15.23
CA GLY A 757 11.85 -42.17 15.45
C GLY A 757 11.45 -42.34 16.90
N GLY A 758 10.14 -42.60 17.14
CA GLY A 758 9.53 -42.67 18.48
C GLY A 758 9.03 -41.32 19.01
N SER A 759 9.13 -40.24 18.25
CA SER A 759 8.61 -38.91 18.59
C SER A 759 7.36 -38.55 17.76
N SER A 760 6.68 -37.45 18.11
CA SER A 760 5.51 -36.97 17.39
C SER A 760 5.75 -35.62 16.70
N VAL A 761 5.00 -35.36 15.64
CA VAL A 761 4.99 -34.08 14.92
C VAL A 761 3.57 -33.59 14.71
N GLN A 762 3.33 -32.30 14.89
CA GLN A 762 2.05 -31.66 14.56
C GLN A 762 1.97 -31.41 13.03
N VAL A 763 0.80 -31.67 12.48
CA VAL A 763 0.51 -31.41 11.06
C VAL A 763 -0.73 -30.55 10.96
N THR A 764 -0.65 -29.48 10.15
CA THR A 764 -1.75 -28.55 9.93
C THR A 764 -2.38 -28.82 8.56
N ALA A 765 -3.68 -29.07 8.55
CA ALA A 765 -4.49 -29.06 7.35
C ALA A 765 -5.14 -27.67 7.18
N THR A 766 -4.88 -27.00 6.07
CA THR A 766 -5.39 -25.65 5.78
C THR A 766 -6.35 -25.69 4.60
N LEU A 767 -7.50 -25.06 4.74
CA LEU A 767 -8.51 -24.90 3.67
C LEU A 767 -8.28 -23.59 2.90
N THR A 768 -8.81 -23.52 1.70
CA THR A 768 -8.77 -22.31 0.86
C THR A 768 -9.60 -21.16 1.47
N THR A 769 -10.69 -21.48 2.16
CA THR A 769 -11.56 -20.55 2.88
C THR A 769 -12.01 -21.16 4.20
N GLY A 770 -12.62 -20.40 5.09
CA GLY A 770 -13.14 -20.91 6.37
C GLY A 770 -14.15 -22.05 6.20
N ALA A 771 -14.08 -23.06 7.07
CA ALA A 771 -14.99 -24.20 7.05
C ALA A 771 -16.44 -23.74 7.25
N GLN A 772 -17.36 -24.24 6.45
CA GLN A 772 -18.79 -23.88 6.45
C GLN A 772 -19.65 -24.89 7.20
N GLY A 773 -20.85 -24.49 7.57
CA GLY A 773 -21.84 -25.37 8.19
C GLY A 773 -21.38 -25.95 9.54
N SER A 774 -21.27 -27.25 9.70
CA SER A 774 -20.82 -27.96 10.90
C SER A 774 -19.31 -28.12 11.01
N GLY A 775 -18.52 -27.44 10.19
CA GLY A 775 -17.07 -27.61 10.06
C GLY A 775 -16.68 -28.51 8.89
N ALA A 776 -15.38 -28.64 8.63
CA ALA A 776 -14.85 -29.46 7.55
C ALA A 776 -14.08 -30.67 8.09
N VAL A 777 -14.47 -31.86 7.68
CA VAL A 777 -13.80 -33.13 8.04
C VAL A 777 -12.84 -33.50 6.90
N VAL A 778 -11.54 -33.29 7.10
CA VAL A 778 -10.49 -33.68 6.16
C VAL A 778 -10.09 -35.13 6.39
N SER A 779 -10.24 -36.01 5.40
CA SER A 779 -9.79 -37.40 5.47
C SER A 779 -8.27 -37.47 5.30
N LEU A 780 -7.61 -38.31 6.09
CA LEU A 780 -6.16 -38.43 6.15
C LEU A 780 -5.69 -39.87 5.89
N ALA A 781 -4.58 -39.99 5.18
CA ALA A 781 -3.91 -41.27 4.92
C ALA A 781 -2.40 -41.13 5.02
N SER A 782 -1.73 -42.08 5.68
CA SER A 782 -0.26 -42.19 5.73
C SER A 782 0.21 -43.21 4.70
N SER A 783 1.25 -42.93 3.94
CA SER A 783 1.86 -43.92 3.02
C SER A 783 2.54 -45.09 3.73
N ASN A 784 2.86 -44.91 4.99
CA ASN A 784 3.43 -45.97 5.87
C ASN A 784 2.92 -45.81 7.29
N PRO A 785 1.72 -46.30 7.60
CA PRO A 785 1.12 -46.15 8.94
C PRO A 785 1.87 -46.89 10.06
N ALA A 786 2.69 -47.89 9.71
CA ALA A 786 3.52 -48.62 10.66
C ALA A 786 4.72 -47.77 11.16
N VAL A 787 5.17 -46.81 10.35
CA VAL A 787 6.28 -45.90 10.66
C VAL A 787 5.78 -44.56 11.18
N LEU A 788 4.69 -44.02 10.59
CA LEU A 788 4.07 -42.76 11.00
C LEU A 788 2.55 -42.95 11.07
N SER A 789 2.01 -43.13 12.26
CA SER A 789 0.58 -43.28 12.49
C SER A 789 -0.11 -41.91 12.62
N ILE A 790 -1.27 -41.74 11.99
CA ILE A 790 -2.08 -40.55 12.01
C ILE A 790 -3.55 -40.87 12.25
N PRO A 791 -4.39 -39.94 12.76
CA PRO A 791 -5.82 -40.14 12.81
C PRO A 791 -6.41 -40.29 11.38
N ALA A 792 -7.54 -40.93 11.24
CA ALA A 792 -8.21 -41.13 9.96
C ALA A 792 -8.77 -39.78 9.39
N THR A 793 -9.06 -38.82 10.26
CA THR A 793 -9.60 -37.52 9.91
C THR A 793 -9.09 -36.42 10.82
N VAL A 794 -9.12 -35.19 10.36
CA VAL A 794 -8.99 -33.98 11.19
C VAL A 794 -10.19 -33.07 10.92
N MET A 795 -10.75 -32.48 11.97
CA MET A 795 -11.81 -31.50 11.86
C MET A 795 -11.25 -30.10 11.84
N VAL A 796 -11.65 -29.31 10.86
CA VAL A 796 -11.49 -27.87 10.83
C VAL A 796 -12.77 -27.24 11.35
N PRO A 797 -12.77 -26.53 12.48
CA PRO A 797 -14.00 -25.96 13.06
C PRO A 797 -14.67 -24.96 12.14
N THR A 798 -15.99 -24.79 12.30
CA THR A 798 -16.77 -23.79 11.57
C THR A 798 -16.13 -22.40 11.65
N GLY A 799 -15.97 -21.72 10.50
CA GLY A 799 -15.31 -20.42 10.40
C GLY A 799 -13.77 -20.44 10.43
N ALA A 800 -13.15 -21.52 10.92
CA ALA A 800 -11.71 -21.67 10.91
C ALA A 800 -11.19 -22.08 9.52
N GLN A 801 -10.00 -21.66 9.17
CA GLN A 801 -9.32 -22.07 7.93
C GLN A 801 -8.38 -23.26 8.14
N SER A 802 -8.09 -23.67 9.36
CA SER A 802 -7.17 -24.77 9.62
C SER A 802 -7.55 -25.63 10.81
N GLY A 803 -7.12 -26.89 10.76
CA GLY A 803 -7.18 -27.84 11.86
C GLY A 803 -5.85 -28.58 12.00
N THR A 804 -5.44 -28.90 13.23
CA THR A 804 -4.18 -29.57 13.49
C THR A 804 -4.41 -30.97 14.02
N PHE A 805 -3.50 -31.90 13.73
CA PHE A 805 -3.47 -33.24 14.26
C PHE A 805 -2.04 -33.68 14.54
N THR A 806 -1.89 -34.67 15.40
CA THR A 806 -0.59 -35.23 15.78
C THR A 806 -0.31 -36.48 14.94
N ALA A 807 0.85 -36.53 14.32
CA ALA A 807 1.40 -37.75 13.70
C ALA A 807 2.47 -38.34 14.63
N ASN A 808 2.34 -39.63 14.96
CA ASN A 808 3.23 -40.34 15.89
C ASN A 808 4.14 -41.29 15.10
N SER A 809 5.45 -41.14 15.26
CA SER A 809 6.42 -42.03 14.62
C SER A 809 6.82 -43.19 15.50
N THR A 810 7.23 -44.28 14.88
CA THR A 810 7.90 -45.43 15.54
C THR A 810 9.41 -45.34 15.33
N ALA A 811 10.19 -46.06 16.12
CA ALA A 811 11.64 -46.12 15.90
C ALA A 811 11.92 -46.86 14.59
N VAL A 812 12.84 -46.30 13.82
CA VAL A 812 13.30 -46.83 12.52
C VAL A 812 14.82 -47.09 12.55
N THR A 813 15.29 -47.99 11.71
CA THR A 813 16.73 -48.31 11.60
C THR A 813 17.45 -47.52 10.50
N ALA A 814 16.69 -46.86 9.65
CA ALA A 814 17.20 -45.95 8.60
C ALA A 814 16.18 -44.83 8.40
N ASP A 815 16.63 -43.65 7.96
CA ASP A 815 15.78 -42.53 7.64
C ASP A 815 14.68 -42.92 6.65
N THR A 816 13.43 -42.77 7.07
CA THR A 816 12.28 -43.27 6.32
C THR A 816 11.34 -42.09 5.99
N PRO A 817 11.25 -41.66 4.72
CA PRO A 817 10.29 -40.65 4.31
C PRO A 817 8.87 -41.23 4.26
N VAL A 818 7.91 -40.52 4.83
CA VAL A 818 6.50 -40.87 4.87
C VAL A 818 5.68 -39.70 4.34
N THR A 819 4.83 -39.97 3.35
CA THR A 819 3.89 -38.98 2.81
C THR A 819 2.55 -39.10 3.52
N ILE A 820 2.04 -37.98 3.97
CA ILE A 820 0.68 -37.84 4.52
C ILE A 820 -0.17 -37.22 3.41
N THR A 821 -1.28 -37.87 3.08
CA THR A 821 -2.25 -37.35 2.09
C THR A 821 -3.52 -36.95 2.81
N GLY A 822 -3.95 -35.68 2.61
CA GLY A 822 -5.24 -35.20 3.06
C GLY A 822 -6.20 -35.05 1.87
N SER A 823 -7.48 -35.29 2.05
CA SER A 823 -8.51 -35.15 1.02
C SER A 823 -9.77 -34.51 1.59
N PHE A 824 -10.31 -33.51 0.87
CA PHE A 824 -11.54 -32.82 1.23
C PHE A 824 -12.14 -32.15 -0.02
N ASN A 825 -13.46 -32.30 -0.25
CA ASN A 825 -14.21 -31.70 -1.37
C ASN A 825 -13.47 -31.82 -2.73
N ASN A 826 -13.19 -33.06 -3.14
CA ASN A 826 -12.49 -33.40 -4.39
C ASN A 826 -11.09 -32.79 -4.54
N SER A 827 -10.55 -32.17 -3.52
CA SER A 827 -9.15 -31.72 -3.46
C SER A 827 -8.31 -32.65 -2.62
N SER A 828 -7.07 -32.85 -2.99
CA SER A 828 -6.09 -33.64 -2.23
C SER A 828 -4.77 -32.90 -2.18
N ARG A 829 -4.12 -32.94 -1.00
CA ARG A 829 -2.79 -32.35 -0.77
C ARG A 829 -1.92 -33.35 -0.01
N GLN A 830 -0.62 -33.21 -0.20
CA GLN A 830 0.37 -34.08 0.43
C GLN A 830 1.34 -33.25 1.27
N GLY A 831 1.72 -33.79 2.42
CA GLY A 831 2.81 -33.32 3.25
C GLY A 831 3.81 -34.45 3.47
N SER A 832 5.10 -34.20 3.50
CA SER A 832 6.14 -35.21 3.70
C SER A 832 6.81 -35.01 5.05
N VAL A 833 7.02 -36.13 5.79
CA VAL A 833 7.77 -36.19 7.05
C VAL A 833 8.80 -37.31 6.95
N THR A 834 10.08 -37.01 7.18
CA THR A 834 11.12 -38.03 7.30
C THR A 834 11.29 -38.45 8.75
N VAL A 835 11.04 -39.71 9.04
CA VAL A 835 11.31 -40.30 10.36
C VAL A 835 12.77 -40.74 10.38
N GLN A 836 13.56 -40.09 11.26
CA GLN A 836 14.99 -40.30 11.35
C GLN A 836 15.35 -41.49 12.26
N ALA A 837 16.30 -42.25 11.81
CA ALA A 837 16.96 -43.22 12.64
C ALA A 837 17.80 -42.51 13.74
N PRO A 838 18.01 -43.14 14.90
CA PRO A 838 18.91 -42.57 15.86
C PRO A 838 20.31 -42.40 15.26
N PRO A 839 20.97 -41.26 15.50
CA PRO A 839 22.30 -41.00 14.95
C PRO A 839 23.26 -42.10 15.41
N PRO A 840 24.21 -42.50 14.53
CA PRO A 840 25.21 -43.47 14.92
C PRO A 840 25.98 -42.99 16.16
N PRO A 841 26.41 -43.92 17.06
CA PRO A 841 27.06 -43.54 18.30
C PRO A 841 28.31 -42.70 18.06
N ALA A 842 28.51 -41.69 18.87
CA ALA A 842 29.70 -40.84 18.81
C ALA A 842 30.95 -41.69 19.18
N ILE A 843 32.01 -41.56 18.40
CA ILE A 843 33.30 -42.20 18.65
C ILE A 843 34.42 -41.16 18.69
N LEU A 844 35.46 -41.41 19.46
CA LEU A 844 36.63 -40.57 19.58
C LEU A 844 37.31 -40.41 18.23
N SER A 845 37.53 -39.18 17.74
CA SER A 845 38.05 -38.91 16.38
C SER A 845 39.41 -38.20 16.38
N SER A 846 39.66 -37.28 17.32
CA SER A 846 40.90 -36.50 17.33
C SER A 846 41.26 -35.96 18.72
N VAL A 847 42.56 -35.63 18.89
CA VAL A 847 43.04 -34.77 19.97
C VAL A 847 43.96 -33.71 19.37
N GLY A 848 43.64 -32.46 19.60
CA GLY A 848 44.41 -31.28 19.16
C GLY A 848 45.02 -30.57 20.35
N MET A 849 46.17 -29.93 20.18
CA MET A 849 46.84 -29.07 21.19
C MET A 849 46.86 -27.63 20.75
N PHE A 850 46.39 -26.71 21.60
CA PHE A 850 46.45 -25.28 21.27
C PHE A 850 46.80 -24.39 22.47
N PRO A 851 47.94 -23.65 22.41
CA PRO A 851 49.00 -23.77 21.40
C PRO A 851 49.73 -25.11 21.46
N GLY A 852 50.18 -25.65 20.33
CA GLY A 852 50.93 -26.89 20.24
C GLY A 852 52.38 -26.79 20.73
N THR A 853 52.85 -25.58 21.02
CA THR A 853 54.19 -25.30 21.62
C THR A 853 54.03 -24.21 22.68
N VAL A 854 54.57 -24.44 23.87
CA VAL A 854 54.54 -23.49 25.00
C VAL A 854 55.92 -23.41 25.66
N THR A 855 56.14 -22.36 26.43
CA THR A 855 57.28 -22.29 27.37
C THR A 855 56.89 -23.02 28.63
N GLY A 856 57.86 -23.74 29.26
CA GLY A 856 57.64 -24.49 30.47
C GLY A 856 57.08 -23.62 31.59
N GLY A 857 56.02 -24.09 32.29
CA GLY A 857 55.23 -23.33 33.23
C GLY A 857 53.99 -22.63 32.61
N SER A 858 53.92 -22.49 31.29
CA SER A 858 52.71 -21.93 30.56
C SER A 858 51.75 -23.06 30.20
N PRO A 859 50.42 -22.83 30.33
CA PRO A 859 49.40 -23.85 30.00
C PRO A 859 49.19 -23.97 28.47
N SER A 860 48.72 -25.11 28.03
CA SER A 860 48.14 -25.38 26.71
C SER A 860 46.69 -25.93 26.92
N THR A 861 45.96 -26.04 25.84
CA THR A 861 44.59 -26.59 25.81
C THR A 861 44.58 -27.85 24.95
N ALA A 862 44.10 -28.93 25.49
CA ALA A 862 43.77 -30.14 24.71
C ALA A 862 42.30 -30.06 24.25
N ILE A 863 42.06 -30.24 22.94
CA ILE A 863 40.72 -30.29 22.34
C ILE A 863 40.50 -31.70 21.83
N VAL A 864 39.47 -32.34 22.42
CA VAL A 864 39.09 -33.71 22.07
C VAL A 864 37.89 -33.68 21.14
N GLY A 865 37.99 -34.20 19.94
CA GLY A 865 36.93 -34.26 18.91
C GLY A 865 36.32 -35.64 18.82
N ILE A 866 35.03 -35.72 18.50
CA ILE A 866 34.25 -36.93 18.25
C ILE A 866 33.55 -36.85 16.88
N SER A 867 33.20 -38.03 16.30
CA SER A 867 32.70 -38.19 14.96
C SER A 867 31.25 -37.66 14.79
N ASN A 868 30.45 -37.73 15.81
CA ASN A 868 29.05 -37.29 15.83
C ASN A 868 28.78 -36.48 17.10
N PRO A 869 27.73 -35.67 17.18
CA PRO A 869 27.38 -34.96 18.41
C PRO A 869 27.21 -35.87 19.60
N ALA A 870 27.75 -35.47 20.74
CA ALA A 870 27.66 -36.23 21.98
C ALA A 870 26.19 -36.48 22.37
N PRO A 871 25.85 -37.69 22.87
CA PRO A 871 24.50 -38.03 23.33
C PRO A 871 24.08 -37.17 24.55
N ALA A 872 22.81 -37.26 24.95
CA ALA A 872 22.20 -36.45 26.02
C ALA A 872 22.96 -36.50 27.36
N GLY A 873 23.75 -37.54 27.62
CA GLY A 873 24.62 -37.68 28.79
C GLY A 873 26.04 -37.12 28.60
N GLY A 874 26.36 -36.57 27.44
CA GLY A 874 27.75 -36.21 27.03
C GLY A 874 28.57 -37.43 26.59
N PHE A 875 29.80 -37.19 26.08
CA PHE A 875 30.75 -38.23 25.71
C PHE A 875 32.03 -38.08 26.55
N THR A 876 32.39 -39.09 27.32
CA THR A 876 33.57 -39.01 28.21
C THR A 876 34.72 -39.86 27.68
N ALA A 877 35.90 -39.21 27.60
CA ALA A 877 37.18 -39.86 27.27
C ALA A 877 38.15 -39.78 28.47
N ALA A 878 38.89 -40.88 28.72
CA ALA A 878 40.01 -40.85 29.67
C ALA A 878 41.19 -40.10 29.03
N LEU A 879 41.91 -39.27 29.83
CA LEU A 879 43.06 -38.51 29.41
C LEU A 879 44.31 -38.91 30.18
N SER A 880 45.46 -38.90 29.51
CA SER A 880 46.76 -39.05 30.13
C SER A 880 47.86 -38.30 29.38
N SER A 881 48.93 -37.94 30.09
CA SER A 881 50.14 -37.41 29.48
C SER A 881 51.22 -38.48 29.37
N SER A 882 51.98 -38.50 28.31
CA SER A 882 53.10 -39.43 28.13
C SER A 882 54.37 -39.04 28.89
N ASP A 883 54.42 -37.82 29.47
CA ASP A 883 55.56 -37.26 30.20
C ASP A 883 55.07 -36.43 31.39
N PRO A 884 55.75 -36.55 32.59
CA PRO A 884 55.37 -35.74 33.75
C PRO A 884 55.59 -34.24 33.60
N ALA A 885 56.28 -33.75 32.57
CA ALA A 885 56.40 -32.36 32.28
C ALA A 885 55.07 -31.69 31.90
N ALA A 886 54.03 -32.44 31.59
CA ALA A 886 52.66 -31.95 31.43
C ALA A 886 51.69 -32.81 32.23
N THR A 887 50.67 -32.14 32.85
CA THR A 887 49.60 -32.81 33.59
C THR A 887 48.24 -32.47 32.98
N VAL A 888 47.34 -33.46 32.95
CA VAL A 888 45.96 -33.32 32.46
C VAL A 888 44.98 -33.88 33.50
N PRO A 889 43.73 -33.41 33.57
CA PRO A 889 42.67 -34.10 34.28
C PRO A 889 42.50 -35.53 33.75
N PRO A 890 42.12 -36.49 34.62
CA PRO A 890 42.02 -37.90 34.22
C PRO A 890 40.96 -38.21 33.18
N THR A 891 39.98 -37.32 33.01
CA THR A 891 38.90 -37.43 32.02
C THR A 891 38.50 -36.07 31.45
N ILE A 892 37.93 -36.11 30.27
CA ILE A 892 37.23 -34.99 29.64
C ILE A 892 35.84 -35.46 29.20
N THR A 893 34.81 -34.62 29.42
CA THR A 893 33.46 -34.84 28.89
C THR A 893 33.15 -33.84 27.80
N VAL A 894 32.86 -34.32 26.59
CA VAL A 894 32.28 -33.51 25.51
C VAL A 894 30.82 -33.29 25.84
N PRO A 895 30.34 -32.03 25.93
CA PRO A 895 28.95 -31.72 26.28
C PRO A 895 27.95 -32.30 25.28
N ALA A 896 26.75 -32.66 25.76
CA ALA A 896 25.66 -33.13 24.90
C ALA A 896 25.41 -32.18 23.72
N GLY A 897 25.26 -32.73 22.51
CA GLY A 897 25.06 -31.98 21.29
C GLY A 897 26.32 -31.34 20.69
N SER A 898 27.48 -31.40 21.38
CA SER A 898 28.75 -30.86 20.88
C SER A 898 29.59 -31.94 20.20
N ASN A 899 30.41 -31.54 19.18
CA ASN A 899 31.36 -32.44 18.52
C ASN A 899 32.75 -32.39 19.12
N SER A 900 33.01 -31.54 20.11
CA SER A 900 34.32 -31.44 20.80
C SER A 900 34.17 -30.87 22.20
N GLY A 901 35.16 -31.20 23.02
CA GLY A 901 35.37 -30.62 24.34
C GLY A 901 36.81 -30.18 24.51
N SER A 902 37.09 -29.27 25.45
CA SER A 902 38.45 -28.79 25.72
C SER A 902 38.79 -28.85 27.19
N VAL A 903 40.08 -29.04 27.48
CA VAL A 903 40.61 -29.09 28.84
C VAL A 903 42.01 -28.46 28.90
N THR A 904 42.32 -27.82 30.01
CA THR A 904 43.63 -27.22 30.22
C THR A 904 44.67 -28.27 30.53
N VAL A 905 45.85 -28.15 29.86
CA VAL A 905 47.05 -28.94 30.10
C VAL A 905 48.04 -28.04 30.81
N SER A 906 48.39 -28.33 32.07
CA SER A 906 49.36 -27.62 32.81
C SER A 906 50.77 -28.16 32.53
N THR A 907 51.78 -27.29 32.34
CA THR A 907 53.15 -27.68 32.07
C THR A 907 54.09 -27.24 33.23
N SER A 908 55.13 -27.99 33.48
CA SER A 908 56.24 -27.62 34.41
C SER A 908 57.35 -26.90 33.67
N VAL A 909 58.20 -26.18 34.41
CA VAL A 909 59.43 -25.58 33.85
C VAL A 909 60.40 -26.69 33.49
N VAL A 910 60.97 -26.62 32.30
CA VAL A 910 61.90 -27.60 31.77
C VAL A 910 63.24 -26.93 31.45
N THR A 911 64.35 -27.72 31.57
CA THR A 911 65.72 -27.22 31.28
C THR A 911 66.19 -27.50 29.85
N ALA A 912 65.40 -28.37 29.13
CA ALA A 912 65.61 -28.72 27.74
C ALA A 912 64.22 -28.88 27.08
N GLN A 913 64.10 -28.82 25.76
CA GLN A 913 62.87 -28.99 25.04
C GLN A 913 62.31 -30.42 25.28
N VAL A 914 61.06 -30.49 25.66
CA VAL A 914 60.31 -31.77 25.83
C VAL A 914 59.19 -31.85 24.79
N ILE A 915 59.10 -32.97 24.07
CA ILE A 915 58.01 -33.24 23.15
C ILE A 915 57.26 -34.46 23.70
N LEU A 916 55.95 -34.26 24.00
CA LEU A 916 55.13 -35.28 24.63
C LEU A 916 53.78 -35.43 23.95
N LYS A 917 53.02 -36.46 24.29
CA LYS A 917 51.69 -36.72 23.79
C LYS A 917 50.67 -36.60 24.94
N ILE A 918 49.58 -35.87 24.62
CA ILE A 918 48.35 -35.95 25.43
C ILE A 918 47.45 -36.97 24.71
N VAL A 919 47.11 -38.01 25.45
CA VAL A 919 46.39 -39.19 24.92
C VAL A 919 44.98 -39.20 25.46
N ALA A 920 43.98 -39.33 24.56
CA ALA A 920 42.58 -39.57 24.92
C ALA A 920 42.18 -40.99 24.52
N THR A 921 41.41 -41.67 25.39
CA THR A 921 40.89 -43.04 25.13
C THR A 921 39.42 -43.16 25.52
N ALA A 922 38.60 -43.63 24.59
CA ALA A 922 37.17 -43.91 24.83
C ALA A 922 36.70 -45.04 23.89
N GLY A 923 35.87 -45.97 24.39
CA GLY A 923 35.28 -47.04 23.60
C GLY A 923 36.32 -47.92 22.86
N GLY A 924 37.52 -48.09 23.44
CA GLY A 924 38.62 -48.86 22.80
C GLY A 924 39.40 -48.09 21.72
N ILE A 925 39.03 -46.86 21.41
CA ILE A 925 39.71 -45.97 20.45
C ILE A 925 40.66 -45.02 21.21
N THR A 926 41.88 -44.89 20.74
CA THR A 926 42.89 -44.01 21.29
C THR A 926 43.33 -43.02 20.25
N GLN A 927 43.36 -41.72 20.61
CA GLN A 927 43.88 -40.59 19.82
C GLN A 927 44.85 -39.78 20.66
N PHE A 928 45.75 -39.03 20.03
CA PHE A 928 46.68 -38.19 20.76
C PHE A 928 46.97 -36.88 20.03
N GLY A 929 47.29 -35.85 20.81
CA GLY A 929 47.84 -34.58 20.36
C GLY A 929 49.26 -34.40 20.87
N VAL A 930 50.13 -33.75 20.09
CA VAL A 930 51.53 -33.52 20.46
C VAL A 930 51.67 -32.10 21.02
N LEU A 931 52.35 -32.02 22.20
CA LEU A 931 52.69 -30.75 22.85
C LEU A 931 54.21 -30.64 22.98
N THR A 932 54.74 -29.50 22.57
CA THR A 932 56.18 -29.14 22.70
C THR A 932 56.34 -28.11 23.81
N ILE A 933 57.21 -28.39 24.80
CA ILE A 933 57.51 -27.48 25.91
C ILE A 933 58.96 -27.02 25.74
N ASN A 934 59.16 -25.74 25.59
CA ASN A 934 60.47 -25.13 25.48
C ASN A 934 60.95 -24.61 26.79
N PRO A 935 62.31 -24.59 27.05
CA PRO A 935 62.83 -23.93 28.23
C PRO A 935 62.59 -22.44 28.22
N GLU A 936 62.57 -21.82 29.38
CA GLU A 936 62.44 -20.37 29.52
C GLU A 936 63.75 -19.65 29.07
N LEU A 937 63.63 -18.65 28.26
CA LEU A 937 64.78 -17.86 27.81
C LEU A 937 65.22 -16.90 28.94
N PRO A 938 66.55 -16.73 29.17
CA PRO A 938 66.98 -15.81 30.19
C PRO A 938 66.59 -14.36 29.92
N PRO A 939 66.33 -13.54 30.94
CA PRO A 939 65.81 -12.18 30.79
C PRO A 939 66.82 -11.28 30.03
N VAL A 940 66.41 -10.53 29.09
CA VAL A 940 67.19 -9.52 28.36
C VAL A 940 67.50 -8.37 29.31
N MET A 941 68.80 -8.14 29.63
CA MET A 941 69.20 -7.04 30.44
C MET A 941 69.13 -5.72 29.63
N THR A 942 68.50 -4.69 30.15
CA THR A 942 68.48 -3.36 29.57
C THR A 942 69.27 -2.36 30.37
N ALA A 943 69.86 -1.36 29.71
CA ALA A 943 70.50 -0.24 30.32
C ALA A 943 69.92 1.09 29.85
N SER A 944 69.98 2.13 30.72
CA SER A 944 69.43 3.43 30.39
C SER A 944 70.51 4.37 29.81
N LEU A 945 70.10 5.10 28.77
CA LEU A 945 70.84 6.19 28.17
C LEU A 945 70.12 7.50 28.44
N THR A 946 70.83 8.47 29.10
CA THR A 946 70.37 9.83 29.28
C THR A 946 71.09 10.77 28.32
N VAL A 947 70.46 11.57 27.57
CA VAL A 947 71.02 12.56 26.66
C VAL A 947 70.53 13.94 27.04
N THR A 948 71.43 14.85 27.28
CA THR A 948 71.20 16.27 27.58
C THR A 948 71.64 17.09 26.37
N ALA A 949 70.83 17.95 25.88
CA ALA A 949 71.11 18.80 24.73
C ALA A 949 71.27 20.25 25.20
N THR A 950 72.41 20.89 24.92
CA THR A 950 72.69 22.28 25.22
C THR A 950 73.06 23.03 23.94
N GLY A 951 73.34 24.33 24.05
CA GLY A 951 73.72 25.17 22.93
C GLY A 951 72.62 25.89 22.21
N ARG A 952 72.62 25.85 20.90
CA ARG A 952 71.77 26.68 20.05
C ARG A 952 70.30 26.21 20.13
N SER A 953 69.38 27.08 20.54
CA SER A 953 67.99 26.80 20.70
C SER A 953 67.28 26.36 19.37
N GLY A 954 66.18 25.58 19.45
CA GLY A 954 65.38 25.12 18.31
C GLY A 954 65.96 23.89 17.59
N GLN A 955 67.08 23.32 18.06
CA GLN A 955 67.66 22.09 17.51
C GLN A 955 67.23 20.86 18.32
N LYS A 956 67.24 19.68 17.66
CA LYS A 956 66.88 18.39 18.27
C LYS A 956 67.98 17.34 18.05
N ILE A 957 68.14 16.45 19.01
CA ILE A 957 69.01 15.26 18.93
C ILE A 957 68.09 14.03 18.97
N THR A 958 68.31 13.11 18.06
CA THR A 958 67.64 11.82 17.99
C THR A 958 68.67 10.66 18.04
N SER A 959 68.18 9.50 18.43
CA SER A 959 68.97 8.26 18.41
C SER A 959 68.54 7.27 17.31
N ASN A 960 69.48 6.47 16.86
CA ASN A 960 69.27 5.26 16.08
C ASN A 960 70.00 4.08 16.77
N PRO A 961 69.30 3.02 17.26
CA PRO A 961 67.87 2.84 17.26
C PRO A 961 67.10 3.96 17.94
N ALA A 962 65.81 4.16 17.53
CA ALA A 962 64.93 5.18 18.06
C ALA A 962 64.70 4.97 19.58
N GLY A 963 64.68 6.05 20.37
CA GLY A 963 64.45 6.05 21.84
C GLY A 963 64.74 7.41 22.43
N ILE A 964 65.75 8.13 21.97
CA ILE A 964 66.02 9.49 22.35
C ILE A 964 65.52 10.49 21.31
N ASN A 965 64.76 11.48 21.75
CA ASN A 965 64.37 12.65 20.99
C ASN A 965 64.32 13.85 21.92
N VAL A 966 65.37 14.60 21.96
CA VAL A 966 65.58 15.69 22.93
C VAL A 966 65.85 17.05 22.25
N THR A 967 65.15 18.09 22.68
CA THR A 967 65.38 19.47 22.19
C THR A 967 66.43 20.17 23.04
N VAL A 968 67.24 21.07 22.42
CA VAL A 968 68.20 21.88 23.13
C VAL A 968 67.55 22.64 24.28
N GLY A 969 68.16 22.59 25.47
CA GLY A 969 67.64 23.09 26.72
C GLY A 969 66.94 22.06 27.60
N SER A 970 66.83 20.79 27.14
CA SER A 970 66.20 19.66 27.86
C SER A 970 67.05 18.41 27.88
N SER A 971 66.64 17.41 28.66
CA SER A 971 67.24 16.06 28.68
C SER A 971 66.17 15.04 28.41
N ALA A 972 66.49 13.89 27.76
CA ALA A 972 65.66 12.73 27.55
C ALA A 972 66.44 11.47 27.99
N GLN A 973 65.69 10.49 28.48
CA GLN A 973 66.21 9.17 28.86
C GLN A 973 65.47 8.06 28.14
N ALA A 974 66.16 7.04 27.70
CA ALA A 974 65.55 5.82 27.11
C ALA A 974 66.35 4.58 27.50
N SER A 975 65.68 3.44 27.58
CA SER A 975 66.32 2.16 27.87
C SER A 975 66.57 1.39 26.58
N PHE A 976 67.70 0.78 26.44
CA PHE A 976 68.07 -0.08 25.31
C PHE A 976 68.67 -1.38 25.85
N ASN A 977 68.67 -2.42 25.05
CA ASN A 977 69.29 -3.69 25.42
C ASN A 977 70.80 -3.48 25.62
N VAL A 978 71.36 -4.09 26.66
CA VAL A 978 72.82 -4.08 26.87
C VAL A 978 73.54 -4.63 25.63
N GLY A 979 74.62 -3.92 25.21
CA GLY A 979 75.30 -4.25 23.96
C GLY A 979 74.77 -3.48 22.74
N THR A 980 73.73 -2.73 22.84
CA THR A 980 73.16 -1.96 21.70
C THR A 980 74.14 -0.82 21.31
N ALA A 981 74.48 -0.78 20.04
CA ALA A 981 75.17 0.39 19.46
C ALA A 981 74.12 1.51 19.17
N ILE A 982 74.28 2.64 19.73
CA ILE A 982 73.38 3.79 19.64
C ILE A 982 74.10 4.95 18.99
N THR A 983 73.52 5.45 17.89
CA THR A 983 74.05 6.67 17.25
C THR A 983 73.13 7.85 17.57
N LEU A 984 73.67 8.88 18.17
CA LEU A 984 73.01 10.13 18.42
C LEU A 984 73.40 11.16 17.33
N SER A 985 72.38 11.85 16.79
CA SER A 985 72.59 12.80 15.68
C SER A 985 71.78 14.07 15.86
N VAL A 986 72.34 15.20 15.39
CA VAL A 986 71.60 16.45 15.33
C VAL A 986 70.68 16.46 14.10
N VAL A 987 69.41 16.58 14.28
CA VAL A 987 68.33 16.35 13.21
C VAL A 987 68.50 17.30 12.02
N THR A 988 68.99 18.48 12.20
CA THR A 988 69.20 19.52 11.16
C THR A 988 70.46 19.40 10.39
N GLY A 989 71.28 18.34 10.65
CA GLY A 989 72.60 18.16 10.02
C GLY A 989 73.73 19.11 10.55
N ARG A 990 73.37 19.89 11.61
CA ARG A 990 74.39 20.73 12.33
C ARG A 990 75.29 19.84 13.18
N SER A 991 76.41 20.43 13.59
CA SER A 991 77.43 19.72 14.42
C SER A 991 77.15 20.03 15.89
N ALA A 992 77.50 19.09 16.76
CA ALA A 992 77.54 19.30 18.22
C ALA A 992 78.87 18.89 18.75
N ILE A 993 79.26 19.47 19.90
CA ILE A 993 80.36 18.94 20.68
C ILE A 993 79.81 17.96 21.70
N TRP A 994 80.18 16.70 21.55
CA TRP A 994 79.74 15.60 22.37
C TRP A 994 80.64 15.30 23.52
N SER A 995 79.98 15.06 24.70
CA SER A 995 80.81 14.71 25.91
C SER A 995 80.01 13.64 26.72
N GLY A 996 80.63 12.98 27.66
CA GLY A 996 80.13 11.85 28.44
C GLY A 996 80.50 10.51 27.77
N ALA A 997 79.56 9.54 27.83
CA ALA A 997 79.78 8.18 27.31
C ALA A 997 80.00 8.12 25.77
N CYS A 998 79.75 9.20 25.06
CA CYS A 998 80.12 9.40 23.68
C CYS A 998 80.80 10.80 23.56
N SER A 999 82.07 10.89 23.40
CA SER A 999 82.83 12.14 23.34
C SER A 999 83.50 12.39 21.99
N SER A 1000 83.33 13.63 21.49
CA SER A 1000 83.97 14.07 20.24
C SER A 1000 85.32 14.72 20.44
N GLY A 1001 85.87 14.73 21.71
CA GLY A 1001 87.19 15.34 22.04
C GLY A 1001 87.26 16.83 21.71
N ASN A 1002 86.23 17.59 22.00
CA ASN A 1002 85.96 18.99 21.65
C ASN A 1002 85.83 19.30 20.14
N SER A 1003 85.86 18.25 19.28
CA SER A 1003 85.61 18.44 17.85
C SER A 1003 84.06 18.49 17.54
N LYS A 1004 83.72 19.31 16.57
CA LYS A 1004 82.31 19.41 16.11
C LYS A 1004 81.96 18.28 15.14
N THR A 1005 81.03 17.37 15.55
CA THR A 1005 80.62 16.25 14.67
C THR A 1005 79.12 16.28 14.61
N GLN A 1006 78.53 15.75 13.49
CA GLN A 1006 77.06 15.73 13.31
C GLN A 1006 76.40 14.59 14.11
N SER A 1007 77.15 13.57 14.47
CA SER A 1007 76.68 12.43 15.23
C SER A 1007 77.74 11.88 16.14
N CYS A 1008 77.39 11.09 17.12
CA CYS A 1008 78.21 10.39 18.05
C CYS A 1008 77.62 8.98 18.31
N THR A 1009 78.45 7.92 18.28
CA THR A 1009 77.99 6.51 18.46
C THR A 1009 78.61 5.94 19.71
N LEU A 1010 77.80 5.25 20.52
CA LEU A 1010 78.27 4.48 21.70
C LEU A 1010 77.64 3.08 21.72
N VAL A 1011 78.32 2.16 22.41
CA VAL A 1011 77.69 0.85 22.76
C VAL A 1011 77.29 0.88 24.21
N LEU A 1012 75.96 0.67 24.46
CA LEU A 1012 75.45 0.81 25.82
C LEU A 1012 75.65 -0.49 26.61
N ASN A 1013 76.65 -0.55 27.44
CA ASN A 1013 76.92 -1.73 28.28
C ASN A 1013 76.48 -1.56 29.75
N GLY A 1014 75.87 -0.45 30.10
CA GLY A 1014 75.38 -0.06 31.39
C GLY A 1014 74.71 1.32 31.32
N ALA A 1015 74.23 1.85 32.43
CA ALA A 1015 73.65 3.17 32.44
C ALA A 1015 74.68 4.21 32.00
N ALA A 1016 74.29 5.06 31.03
CA ALA A 1016 75.21 6.03 30.43
C ALA A 1016 74.58 7.42 30.27
N SER A 1017 75.38 8.47 30.24
CA SER A 1017 74.94 9.82 29.95
C SER A 1017 75.84 10.47 28.87
N VAL A 1018 75.14 11.22 27.98
CA VAL A 1018 75.78 12.00 26.93
C VAL A 1018 75.26 13.42 26.96
N THR A 1019 76.21 14.42 26.88
CA THR A 1019 75.80 15.79 26.65
C THR A 1019 76.21 16.22 25.23
N ALA A 1020 75.31 16.85 24.55
CA ALA A 1020 75.54 17.38 23.19
C ALA A 1020 75.37 18.92 23.24
N ASP A 1021 76.40 19.64 23.03
CA ASP A 1021 76.39 21.10 22.89
C ASP A 1021 76.28 21.47 21.42
N VAL A 1022 75.15 21.77 20.96
CA VAL A 1022 74.84 22.03 19.56
C VAL A 1022 75.27 23.41 19.15
N GLN A 1023 76.10 23.49 18.15
CA GLN A 1023 76.75 24.72 17.72
C GLN A 1023 76.00 25.48 16.60
#